data_9196abe22da02e198e11ec9fcd8628a0
#
_entry.id   9196abe22da02e198e11ec9fcd8628a0
#
_cell.length_a   1.000
_cell.length_b   1.000
_cell.length_c   1.000
_cell.angle_alpha   90.00
_cell.angle_beta   90.00
_cell.angle_gamma   90.00
#
_symmetry.space_group_name_H-M   'P 1'
#
loop_
_entity.id
_entity.type
_entity.pdbx_description
1 polymer ?
#
loop_
_entity_poly.entity_id
_entity_poly.type
_entity_poly.pdbx_seq_one_letter_code
_entity_poly.pdbx_strand_id
1 'polypeptide(L)'
;MPTRSKIIYTFTDEAPALATYSLLPIIEAYTASADIAVETRDISLAARILASFPEQLGDKAVADHLAELGDLAVTPEANIIKLPNISASVPQLQAAIKELQAQGYNLPDYPETVTSDADKDAKARYDKVKGSAVNPVLREGNSDRRAPLSVKNYARKHPHKMGAWAKDSKSHVAHMSTGDFYGSEKAALIDAADTVKIELVAQDGTTTVLKEKTTVQAGEILDCSVMSKKALRAFIAAEIDSAKQQGVLLSVHLKATMMKVSDPIMFGQIVAEFYKDALTKHADVLAEIGFNLNNGIGDLYARIKSLPAEQQAQIEADVQAVYAVRPSLAMVNSDKGITNLHVPSDVIVDASMPAMIRDSGKMWGTDGQLHDTKAVIPDRCYATIYQAVIEDCKANGAFDPTTMGSVPNVGLMAKKAEEYGSHDKTFQIKADGVVRVTDSKGSLLMEQAVEAGDIFRMCQTKDAPIQDWVKLAVNRARASATPAIFWLDPMRAHDGVVIEKVQSYLKDHDTAGLDIQIMAPVDAMKYTLQRTREGKDTISVTGNVLRDYLTDLFPIMELGTSAKMLSIVPLMNGGGLFETGAGGSAPKHVQQLVEENFLRWDSLGEFLALAASLEHLGVNYNNPKALVLSKTLDQATGQFLDNNKSPSRKVGNIDNRGSHFYLAMYWAQALAAQTEDAALQAQFATLAKTLTENEATIVAELNAVQGKPVDIGGYYHANAELISKAMRPSATLNAAIAALV
;
A
#
# COMPACT_ATOMS: atom_id res chain seq x y z
N MET A 1 -13.14 35.49 -10.43
CA MET A 1 -13.19 35.56 -8.97
C MET A 1 -12.12 34.60 -8.48
N PRO A 2 -11.32 34.91 -7.46
CA PRO A 2 -10.45 33.88 -6.92
C PRO A 2 -11.32 32.69 -6.49
N THR A 3 -10.97 31.51 -6.95
CA THR A 3 -11.64 30.28 -6.53
C THR A 3 -11.52 30.15 -5.02
N ARG A 4 -12.65 29.98 -4.33
CA ARG A 4 -12.66 29.81 -2.87
C ARG A 4 -11.85 28.56 -2.52
N SER A 5 -10.97 28.66 -1.52
CA SER A 5 -10.23 27.52 -1.00
C SER A 5 -11.21 26.42 -0.55
N LYS A 6 -11.01 25.18 -1.00
CA LYS A 6 -11.88 24.08 -0.60
C LYS A 6 -11.13 22.77 -0.37
N ILE A 7 -11.71 21.94 0.46
CA ILE A 7 -11.29 20.56 0.71
C ILE A 7 -12.43 19.64 0.26
N ILE A 8 -12.11 18.63 -0.55
CA ILE A 8 -13.01 17.53 -0.84
C ILE A 8 -12.67 16.39 0.11
N TYR A 9 -13.59 16.08 1.01
CA TYR A 9 -13.46 14.99 1.96
C TYR A 9 -14.27 13.79 1.47
N THR A 10 -13.65 12.62 1.25
CA THR A 10 -14.38 11.47 0.72
C THR A 10 -15.15 10.75 1.81
N PHE A 11 -16.45 10.48 1.57
CA PHE A 11 -17.16 9.42 2.26
C PHE A 11 -16.71 8.05 1.71
N THR A 12 -16.69 7.05 2.55
CA THR A 12 -16.10 5.75 2.25
C THR A 12 -16.86 4.60 2.93
N ASP A 13 -16.17 3.50 3.18
CA ASP A 13 -16.72 2.26 3.74
C ASP A 13 -16.31 2.07 5.20
N GLU A 14 -17.03 1.23 5.91
CA GLU A 14 -16.65 0.61 7.19
C GLU A 14 -16.27 1.62 8.29
N ALA A 15 -15.26 1.29 9.10
CA ALA A 15 -14.89 2.10 10.26
C ALA A 15 -14.48 3.55 9.92
N PRO A 16 -13.71 3.83 8.85
CA PRO A 16 -13.43 5.22 8.45
C PRO A 16 -14.68 6.02 8.10
N ALA A 17 -15.69 5.39 7.48
CA ALA A 17 -16.96 6.04 7.19
C ALA A 17 -17.70 6.41 8.47
N LEU A 18 -17.73 5.52 9.47
CA LEU A 18 -18.33 5.79 10.77
C LEU A 18 -17.62 6.92 11.51
N ALA A 19 -16.28 6.89 11.52
CA ALA A 19 -15.47 7.92 12.14
C ALA A 19 -15.70 9.33 11.55
N THR A 20 -16.01 9.40 10.25
CA THR A 20 -16.30 10.66 9.55
C THR A 20 -17.45 11.43 10.19
N TYR A 21 -18.49 10.75 10.67
CA TYR A 21 -19.62 11.43 11.32
C TYR A 21 -19.25 12.17 12.62
N SER A 22 -18.20 11.74 13.30
CA SER A 22 -17.66 12.46 14.47
C SER A 22 -16.64 13.52 14.08
N LEU A 23 -15.78 13.26 13.09
CA LEU A 23 -14.66 14.13 12.75
C LEU A 23 -15.03 15.28 11.81
N LEU A 24 -15.89 15.04 10.82
CA LEU A 24 -16.21 16.02 9.78
C LEU A 24 -16.80 17.33 10.34
N PRO A 25 -17.73 17.33 11.31
CA PRO A 25 -18.21 18.56 11.90
C PRO A 25 -17.13 19.41 12.59
N ILE A 26 -16.10 18.76 13.13
CA ILE A 26 -14.94 19.45 13.72
C ILE A 26 -14.11 20.08 12.59
N ILE A 27 -13.84 19.33 11.52
CA ILE A 27 -13.11 19.84 10.35
C ILE A 27 -13.81 21.06 9.77
N GLU A 28 -15.13 20.96 9.52
CA GLU A 28 -15.93 22.05 8.95
C GLU A 28 -15.89 23.32 9.82
N ALA A 29 -16.07 23.17 11.13
CA ALA A 29 -16.06 24.29 12.05
C ALA A 29 -14.69 24.99 12.10
N TYR A 30 -13.58 24.22 12.15
CA TYR A 30 -12.24 24.78 12.24
C TYR A 30 -11.79 25.44 10.93
N THR A 31 -12.09 24.81 9.80
CA THR A 31 -11.67 25.31 8.48
C THR A 31 -12.48 26.51 8.02
N ALA A 32 -13.72 26.66 8.48
CA ALA A 32 -14.55 27.84 8.24
C ALA A 32 -13.87 29.14 8.72
N SER A 33 -13.06 29.09 9.79
CA SER A 33 -12.27 30.21 10.31
C SER A 33 -11.23 30.76 9.32
N ALA A 34 -10.83 29.97 8.35
CA ALA A 34 -9.89 30.31 7.28
C ALA A 34 -10.56 30.47 5.91
N ASP A 35 -11.89 30.61 5.86
CA ASP A 35 -12.69 30.70 4.62
C ASP A 35 -12.48 29.49 3.68
N ILE A 36 -12.32 28.32 4.26
CA ILE A 36 -12.18 27.05 3.53
C ILE A 36 -13.52 26.32 3.56
N ALA A 37 -14.05 26.02 2.35
CA ALA A 37 -15.23 25.17 2.23
C ALA A 37 -14.83 23.69 2.31
N VAL A 38 -15.64 22.88 2.97
CA VAL A 38 -15.49 21.42 2.95
C VAL A 38 -16.68 20.85 2.20
N GLU A 39 -16.40 20.08 1.16
CA GLU A 39 -17.39 19.33 0.38
C GLU A 39 -17.13 17.84 0.51
N THR A 40 -18.17 17.04 0.38
CA THR A 40 -18.05 15.58 0.45
C THR A 40 -18.33 14.92 -0.89
N ARG A 41 -17.64 13.80 -1.16
CA ARG A 41 -17.90 12.91 -2.29
C ARG A 41 -17.85 11.47 -1.80
N ASP A 42 -18.86 10.70 -2.15
CA ASP A 42 -19.01 9.33 -1.69
C ASP A 42 -18.34 8.34 -2.65
N ILE A 43 -17.29 7.67 -2.19
CA ILE A 43 -16.55 6.64 -2.92
C ILE A 43 -16.78 5.24 -2.33
N SER A 44 -17.76 5.08 -1.44
CA SER A 44 -18.11 3.79 -0.84
C SER A 44 -18.48 2.75 -1.90
N LEU A 45 -18.39 1.47 -1.53
CA LEU A 45 -18.81 0.38 -2.40
C LEU A 45 -20.28 0.53 -2.80
N ALA A 46 -21.15 0.87 -1.85
CA ALA A 46 -22.57 1.09 -2.11
C ALA A 46 -22.80 2.24 -3.11
N ALA A 47 -22.16 3.39 -2.93
CA ALA A 47 -22.29 4.52 -3.86
C ALA A 47 -21.82 4.16 -5.28
N ARG A 48 -20.71 3.45 -5.41
CA ARG A 48 -20.18 3.00 -6.70
C ARG A 48 -21.09 1.98 -7.40
N ILE A 49 -21.72 1.07 -6.62
CA ILE A 49 -22.73 0.16 -7.15
C ILE A 49 -23.95 0.96 -7.66
N LEU A 50 -24.51 1.84 -6.84
CA LEU A 50 -25.68 2.64 -7.21
C LEU A 50 -25.43 3.52 -8.43
N ALA A 51 -24.29 4.18 -8.51
CA ALA A 51 -23.89 5.01 -9.65
C ALA A 51 -23.74 4.22 -10.97
N SER A 52 -23.57 2.90 -10.89
CA SER A 52 -23.44 2.05 -12.08
C SER A 52 -24.79 1.71 -12.75
N PHE A 53 -25.94 1.97 -12.10
CA PHE A 53 -27.27 1.60 -12.58
C PHE A 53 -28.30 2.73 -12.51
N PRO A 54 -27.97 3.97 -12.98
CA PRO A 54 -28.86 5.12 -12.78
C PRO A 54 -30.23 4.97 -13.44
N GLU A 55 -30.33 4.33 -14.61
CA GLU A 55 -31.58 4.10 -15.33
C GLU A 55 -32.54 3.12 -14.64
N GLN A 56 -32.01 2.21 -13.82
CA GLN A 56 -32.84 1.25 -13.06
C GLN A 56 -33.32 1.84 -11.73
N LEU A 57 -32.62 2.84 -11.22
CA LEU A 57 -32.91 3.45 -9.92
C LEU A 57 -33.89 4.63 -10.02
N GLY A 58 -34.06 5.25 -11.21
CA GLY A 58 -34.96 6.37 -11.40
C GLY A 58 -34.72 7.51 -10.39
N ASP A 59 -35.72 7.87 -9.60
CA ASP A 59 -35.60 8.95 -8.61
C ASP A 59 -34.63 8.64 -7.45
N LYS A 60 -34.18 7.40 -7.31
CA LYS A 60 -33.15 6.98 -6.34
C LYS A 60 -31.73 6.96 -6.94
N ALA A 61 -31.56 7.41 -8.18
CA ALA A 61 -30.24 7.48 -8.81
C ALA A 61 -29.31 8.41 -8.03
N VAL A 62 -28.05 7.99 -7.89
CA VAL A 62 -27.00 8.79 -7.24
C VAL A 62 -25.98 9.26 -8.26
N ALA A 63 -25.29 10.36 -7.97
CA ALA A 63 -24.22 10.87 -8.81
C ALA A 63 -23.01 9.92 -8.80
N ASP A 64 -22.30 9.84 -9.92
CA ASP A 64 -21.01 9.13 -9.99
C ASP A 64 -19.90 10.04 -9.45
N HIS A 65 -19.79 10.09 -8.12
CA HIS A 65 -18.79 10.89 -7.44
C HIS A 65 -17.35 10.45 -7.75
N LEU A 66 -17.13 9.17 -8.07
CA LEU A 66 -15.80 8.71 -8.44
C LEU A 66 -15.38 9.27 -9.81
N ALA A 67 -16.28 9.30 -10.78
CA ALA A 67 -16.01 9.95 -12.07
C ALA A 67 -15.76 11.45 -11.90
N GLU A 68 -16.60 12.14 -11.11
CA GLU A 68 -16.41 13.57 -10.80
C GLU A 68 -15.04 13.85 -10.15
N LEU A 69 -14.62 13.01 -9.21
CA LEU A 69 -13.31 13.12 -8.58
C LEU A 69 -12.18 12.85 -9.57
N GLY A 70 -12.37 11.93 -10.52
CA GLY A 70 -11.42 11.68 -11.60
C GLY A 70 -11.21 12.89 -12.49
N ASP A 71 -12.30 13.56 -12.88
CA ASP A 71 -12.25 14.80 -13.66
C ASP A 71 -11.57 15.94 -12.86
N LEU A 72 -11.85 16.02 -11.56
CA LEU A 72 -11.21 17.00 -10.68
C LEU A 72 -9.71 16.72 -10.51
N ALA A 73 -9.29 15.46 -10.40
CA ALA A 73 -7.91 15.07 -10.16
C ALA A 73 -6.93 15.52 -11.27
N VAL A 74 -7.45 15.82 -12.47
CA VAL A 74 -6.67 16.36 -13.59
C VAL A 74 -6.70 17.88 -13.68
N THR A 75 -7.17 18.57 -12.64
CA THR A 75 -7.23 20.03 -12.55
C THR A 75 -6.36 20.56 -11.40
N PRO A 76 -5.94 21.83 -11.45
CA PRO A 76 -5.20 22.46 -10.36
C PRO A 76 -6.05 22.70 -9.10
N GLU A 77 -7.38 22.69 -9.22
CA GLU A 77 -8.32 22.94 -8.12
C GLU A 77 -8.50 21.72 -7.21
N ALA A 78 -7.98 20.56 -7.58
CA ALA A 78 -8.10 19.35 -6.78
C ALA A 78 -7.38 19.51 -5.44
N ASN A 79 -8.12 19.26 -4.35
CA ASN A 79 -7.60 19.13 -3.01
C ASN A 79 -8.46 18.08 -2.29
N ILE A 80 -8.04 16.82 -2.43
CA ILE A 80 -8.86 15.66 -2.10
C ILE A 80 -8.21 14.90 -0.95
N ILE A 81 -8.95 14.76 0.17
CA ILE A 81 -8.60 13.83 1.26
C ILE A 81 -9.33 12.52 0.98
N LYS A 82 -8.56 11.50 0.60
CA LYS A 82 -9.08 10.18 0.25
C LYS A 82 -8.92 9.21 1.40
N LEU A 83 -10.03 8.74 1.94
CA LEU A 83 -10.09 7.74 2.98
C LEU A 83 -9.98 6.31 2.38
N PRO A 84 -9.61 5.30 3.22
CA PRO A 84 -9.62 3.90 2.79
C PRO A 84 -11.00 3.46 2.33
N ASN A 85 -11.06 2.66 1.28
CA ASN A 85 -12.30 2.12 0.72
C ASN A 85 -12.18 0.62 0.48
N ILE A 86 -13.32 -0.07 0.39
CA ILE A 86 -13.35 -1.50 0.08
C ILE A 86 -12.87 -1.74 -1.34
N SER A 87 -11.86 -2.61 -1.48
CA SER A 87 -11.46 -3.23 -2.73
C SER A 87 -12.25 -4.55 -2.86
N ALA A 88 -13.45 -4.46 -3.45
CA ALA A 88 -14.47 -5.49 -3.32
C ALA A 88 -14.08 -6.81 -3.99
N SER A 89 -14.13 -7.91 -3.22
CA SER A 89 -14.22 -9.27 -3.75
C SER A 89 -15.65 -9.57 -4.26
N VAL A 90 -15.80 -10.63 -5.04
CA VAL A 90 -17.14 -11.03 -5.51
C VAL A 90 -18.12 -11.28 -4.35
N PRO A 91 -17.76 -12.02 -3.28
CA PRO A 91 -18.66 -12.19 -2.14
C PRO A 91 -19.05 -10.88 -1.45
N GLN A 92 -18.13 -9.92 -1.32
CA GLN A 92 -18.43 -8.60 -0.75
C GLN A 92 -19.37 -7.80 -1.65
N LEU A 93 -19.13 -7.84 -2.98
CA LEU A 93 -20.00 -7.20 -3.96
C LEU A 93 -21.43 -7.76 -3.90
N GLN A 94 -21.56 -9.09 -3.88
CA GLN A 94 -22.87 -9.76 -3.75
C GLN A 94 -23.59 -9.42 -2.44
N ALA A 95 -22.86 -9.35 -1.33
CA ALA A 95 -23.44 -8.98 -0.04
C ALA A 95 -23.92 -7.51 -0.04
N ALA A 96 -23.17 -6.59 -0.63
CA ALA A 96 -23.55 -5.19 -0.76
C ALA A 96 -24.80 -5.03 -1.67
N ILE A 97 -24.86 -5.75 -2.80
CA ILE A 97 -26.02 -5.74 -3.68
C ILE A 97 -27.27 -6.21 -2.93
N LYS A 98 -27.19 -7.31 -2.17
CA LYS A 98 -28.31 -7.84 -1.38
C LYS A 98 -28.79 -6.86 -0.31
N GLU A 99 -27.87 -6.20 0.37
CA GLU A 99 -28.21 -5.18 1.36
C GLU A 99 -28.97 -4.01 0.71
N LEU A 100 -28.47 -3.51 -0.42
CA LEU A 100 -29.13 -2.43 -1.16
C LEU A 100 -30.51 -2.84 -1.69
N GLN A 101 -30.64 -4.06 -2.23
CA GLN A 101 -31.96 -4.60 -2.65
C GLN A 101 -32.95 -4.69 -1.48
N ALA A 102 -32.49 -5.13 -0.31
CA ALA A 102 -33.31 -5.18 0.91
C ALA A 102 -33.76 -3.77 1.37
N GLN A 103 -32.98 -2.73 1.06
CA GLN A 103 -33.31 -1.33 1.30
C GLN A 103 -34.18 -0.70 0.19
N GLY A 104 -34.62 -1.51 -0.78
CA GLY A 104 -35.55 -1.10 -1.83
C GLY A 104 -34.89 -0.44 -3.05
N TYR A 105 -33.62 -0.69 -3.30
CA TYR A 105 -32.95 -0.31 -4.55
C TYR A 105 -33.18 -1.39 -5.61
N ASN A 106 -33.63 -1.00 -6.80
CA ASN A 106 -33.85 -1.90 -7.92
C ASN A 106 -32.55 -2.21 -8.66
N LEU A 107 -31.79 -3.17 -8.16
CA LEU A 107 -30.50 -3.60 -8.72
C LEU A 107 -30.60 -5.04 -9.21
N PRO A 108 -29.96 -5.40 -10.36
CA PRO A 108 -29.84 -6.79 -10.76
C PRO A 108 -28.87 -7.55 -9.82
N ASP A 109 -29.03 -8.88 -9.74
CA ASP A 109 -28.04 -9.72 -9.09
C ASP A 109 -26.71 -9.72 -9.86
N TYR A 110 -25.59 -10.00 -9.18
CA TYR A 110 -24.32 -10.24 -9.85
C TYR A 110 -24.37 -11.58 -10.60
N PRO A 111 -24.24 -11.59 -11.95
CA PRO A 111 -24.32 -12.84 -12.70
C PRO A 111 -23.02 -13.65 -12.59
N GLU A 112 -23.07 -14.77 -11.89
CA GLU A 112 -21.93 -15.71 -11.85
C GLU A 112 -21.74 -16.38 -13.21
N THR A 113 -22.84 -16.73 -13.87
CA THR A 113 -22.88 -17.26 -15.23
C THR A 113 -23.67 -16.31 -16.11
N VAL A 114 -23.08 -15.93 -17.24
CA VAL A 114 -23.74 -15.06 -18.24
C VAL A 114 -24.63 -15.91 -19.13
N THR A 115 -25.95 -15.70 -19.07
CA THR A 115 -26.96 -16.43 -19.85
C THR A 115 -27.75 -15.54 -20.82
N SER A 116 -27.64 -14.22 -20.66
CA SER A 116 -28.35 -13.22 -21.46
C SER A 116 -27.50 -11.98 -21.72
N ASP A 117 -27.93 -11.13 -22.66
CA ASP A 117 -27.29 -9.81 -22.87
C ASP A 117 -27.45 -8.90 -21.66
N ALA A 118 -28.55 -9.02 -20.91
CA ALA A 118 -28.74 -8.29 -19.67
C ALA A 118 -27.73 -8.73 -18.60
N ASP A 119 -27.44 -10.02 -18.47
CA ASP A 119 -26.42 -10.53 -17.56
C ASP A 119 -25.04 -10.04 -17.96
N LYS A 120 -24.76 -10.00 -19.27
CA LYS A 120 -23.48 -9.51 -19.79
C LYS A 120 -23.28 -8.03 -19.45
N ASP A 121 -24.30 -7.18 -19.62
CA ASP A 121 -24.25 -5.78 -19.27
C ASP A 121 -24.10 -5.58 -17.75
N ALA A 122 -24.93 -6.24 -16.94
CA ALA A 122 -24.86 -6.19 -15.49
C ALA A 122 -23.47 -6.61 -14.98
N LYS A 123 -22.94 -7.72 -15.50
CA LYS A 123 -21.60 -8.19 -15.14
C LYS A 123 -20.52 -7.17 -15.51
N ALA A 124 -20.57 -6.59 -16.69
CA ALA A 124 -19.60 -5.60 -17.14
C ALA A 124 -19.60 -4.34 -16.27
N ARG A 125 -20.77 -3.90 -15.80
CA ARG A 125 -20.91 -2.77 -14.87
C ARG A 125 -20.35 -3.11 -13.48
N TYR A 126 -20.72 -4.24 -12.92
CA TYR A 126 -20.21 -4.69 -11.62
C TYR A 126 -18.70 -4.98 -11.63
N ASP A 127 -18.17 -5.50 -12.72
CA ASP A 127 -16.73 -5.76 -12.84
C ASP A 127 -15.88 -4.47 -12.82
N LYS A 128 -16.45 -3.31 -13.15
CA LYS A 128 -15.80 -1.99 -12.97
C LYS A 128 -15.74 -1.54 -11.51
N VAL A 129 -16.66 -2.00 -10.68
CA VAL A 129 -16.72 -1.68 -9.25
C VAL A 129 -15.87 -2.63 -8.41
N LYS A 130 -15.65 -3.83 -8.92
CA LYS A 130 -14.88 -4.89 -8.27
C LYS A 130 -13.39 -4.57 -8.17
N GLY A 131 -12.75 -5.03 -7.10
CA GLY A 131 -11.31 -4.88 -6.90
C GLY A 131 -10.90 -3.43 -6.61
N SER A 132 -9.69 -3.06 -7.01
CA SER A 132 -9.13 -1.71 -6.79
C SER A 132 -9.64 -0.74 -7.85
N ALA A 133 -10.84 -0.24 -7.68
CA ALA A 133 -11.51 0.63 -8.65
C ALA A 133 -11.22 2.13 -8.44
N VAL A 134 -10.92 2.57 -7.22
CA VAL A 134 -10.79 3.99 -6.85
C VAL A 134 -9.38 4.53 -7.13
N ASN A 135 -8.35 3.85 -6.67
CA ASN A 135 -6.97 4.34 -6.81
C ASN A 135 -6.52 4.62 -8.25
N PRO A 136 -6.84 3.78 -9.25
CA PRO A 136 -6.46 4.06 -10.64
C PRO A 136 -7.07 5.34 -11.20
N VAL A 137 -8.22 5.78 -10.69
CA VAL A 137 -8.92 6.99 -11.13
C VAL A 137 -8.28 8.23 -10.50
N LEU A 138 -7.92 8.19 -9.22
CA LEU A 138 -7.49 9.36 -8.47
C LEU A 138 -5.98 9.62 -8.50
N ARG A 139 -5.14 8.59 -8.71
CA ARG A 139 -3.68 8.71 -8.64
C ARG A 139 -3.07 9.31 -9.91
N GLU A 140 -3.43 10.55 -10.20
CA GLU A 140 -2.93 11.36 -11.31
C GLU A 140 -1.64 12.14 -10.94
N GLY A 141 -0.82 11.58 -10.06
CA GLY A 141 0.44 12.16 -9.60
C GLY A 141 1.41 11.12 -9.07
N ASN A 142 2.66 11.52 -8.91
CA ASN A 142 3.69 10.74 -8.25
C ASN A 142 3.58 10.85 -6.73
N SER A 143 4.13 9.90 -5.98
CA SER A 143 3.98 9.90 -4.54
C SER A 143 5.07 10.71 -3.83
N ASP A 144 4.69 11.40 -2.76
CA ASP A 144 5.57 12.03 -1.77
C ASP A 144 5.21 11.45 -0.40
N ARG A 145 6.05 10.52 0.08
CA ARG A 145 5.88 9.87 1.39
C ARG A 145 6.95 10.34 2.35
N ARG A 146 6.51 10.80 3.53
CA ARG A 146 7.39 11.35 4.56
C ARG A 146 6.78 11.20 5.95
N ALA A 147 7.63 11.12 6.97
CA ALA A 147 7.19 11.16 8.35
C ALA A 147 6.83 12.61 8.73
N PRO A 148 5.63 12.88 9.27
CA PRO A 148 5.31 14.18 9.84
C PRO A 148 6.18 14.47 11.07
N LEU A 149 6.45 15.76 11.34
CA LEU A 149 7.31 16.16 12.45
C LEU A 149 6.77 15.70 13.81
N SER A 150 5.46 15.78 14.01
CA SER A 150 4.79 15.32 15.22
C SER A 150 5.02 13.81 15.47
N VAL A 151 4.92 12.98 14.45
CA VAL A 151 5.15 11.54 14.55
C VAL A 151 6.63 11.22 14.78
N LYS A 152 7.53 11.91 14.08
CA LYS A 152 8.98 11.74 14.29
C LYS A 152 9.38 12.11 15.71
N ASN A 153 8.91 13.24 16.24
CA ASN A 153 9.19 13.67 17.59
C ASN A 153 8.63 12.70 18.64
N TYR A 154 7.43 12.17 18.40
CA TYR A 154 6.86 11.13 19.25
C TYR A 154 7.74 9.87 19.28
N ALA A 155 8.16 9.38 18.12
CA ALA A 155 9.01 8.20 18.01
C ALA A 155 10.37 8.37 18.73
N ARG A 156 10.93 9.56 18.68
CA ARG A 156 12.16 9.90 19.42
C ARG A 156 11.97 9.88 20.95
N LYS A 157 10.82 10.35 21.43
CA LYS A 157 10.49 10.35 22.88
C LYS A 157 10.06 8.96 23.37
N HIS A 158 9.44 8.18 22.52
CA HIS A 158 8.87 6.86 22.82
C HIS A 158 9.39 5.82 21.82
N PRO A 159 10.71 5.51 21.81
CA PRO A 159 11.29 4.61 20.83
C PRO A 159 10.72 3.20 20.98
N HIS A 160 10.37 2.61 19.86
CA HIS A 160 9.99 1.21 19.81
C HIS A 160 11.21 0.30 19.99
N LYS A 161 10.97 -0.93 20.35
CA LYS A 161 12.04 -1.91 20.58
C LYS A 161 12.63 -2.38 19.24
N MET A 162 13.96 -2.31 19.14
CA MET A 162 14.75 -2.91 18.08
C MET A 162 15.53 -4.10 18.65
N GLY A 163 15.64 -5.19 17.88
CA GLY A 163 16.46 -6.34 18.26
C GLY A 163 17.95 -6.04 18.21
N ALA A 164 18.70 -6.57 19.16
CA ALA A 164 20.16 -6.39 19.17
C ALA A 164 20.82 -7.25 18.08
N TRP A 165 21.58 -6.64 17.20
CA TRP A 165 22.31 -7.33 16.13
C TRP A 165 23.64 -7.87 16.64
N ALA A 166 23.92 -9.14 16.29
CA ALA A 166 25.21 -9.79 16.54
C ALA A 166 26.11 -9.70 15.30
N LYS A 167 27.38 -9.42 15.50
CA LYS A 167 28.37 -9.34 14.40
C LYS A 167 28.56 -10.67 13.67
N ASP A 168 28.37 -11.77 14.36
CA ASP A 168 28.49 -13.14 13.86
C ASP A 168 27.16 -13.73 13.40
N SER A 169 26.09 -12.94 13.32
CA SER A 169 24.80 -13.37 12.77
C SER A 169 24.99 -14.01 11.39
N LYS A 170 24.40 -15.19 11.22
CA LYS A 170 24.41 -15.92 9.93
C LYS A 170 23.30 -15.48 8.99
N SER A 171 22.41 -14.58 9.43
CA SER A 171 21.31 -14.10 8.61
C SER A 171 21.80 -13.36 7.36
N HIS A 172 21.23 -13.67 6.23
CA HIS A 172 21.60 -13.07 4.93
C HIS A 172 20.48 -13.25 3.91
N VAL A 173 20.58 -12.50 2.81
CA VAL A 173 19.72 -12.63 1.63
C VAL A 173 20.37 -13.55 0.61
N ALA A 174 19.57 -14.44 0.01
CA ALA A 174 19.98 -15.25 -1.14
C ALA A 174 19.12 -14.86 -2.35
N HIS A 175 19.77 -14.68 -3.50
CA HIS A 175 19.15 -14.37 -4.77
C HIS A 175 19.83 -15.10 -5.94
N MET A 176 19.16 -15.21 -7.07
CA MET A 176 19.74 -15.81 -8.28
C MET A 176 20.87 -14.92 -8.82
N SER A 177 21.82 -15.56 -9.51
CA SER A 177 22.90 -14.87 -10.23
C SER A 177 22.67 -14.81 -11.74
N THR A 178 21.81 -15.68 -12.26
CA THR A 178 21.43 -15.79 -13.68
C THR A 178 20.03 -16.37 -13.81
N GLY A 179 19.35 -16.08 -14.91
CA GLY A 179 18.03 -16.66 -15.21
C GLY A 179 16.88 -16.01 -14.44
N ASP A 180 17.12 -14.92 -13.73
CA ASP A 180 16.14 -14.05 -13.08
C ASP A 180 15.68 -12.93 -14.01
N PHE A 181 14.68 -12.16 -13.58
CA PHE A 181 14.19 -11.04 -14.36
C PHE A 181 15.27 -9.99 -14.62
N TYR A 182 16.06 -9.66 -13.62
CA TYR A 182 17.19 -8.72 -13.77
C TYR A 182 18.14 -9.10 -14.89
N GLY A 183 18.56 -10.36 -14.92
CA GLY A 183 19.60 -10.82 -15.86
C GLY A 183 19.13 -10.96 -17.29
N SER A 184 17.82 -11.08 -17.52
CA SER A 184 17.20 -11.26 -18.84
C SER A 184 16.57 -9.97 -19.39
N GLU A 185 16.46 -8.91 -18.59
CA GLU A 185 15.72 -7.70 -18.95
C GLU A 185 16.27 -7.03 -20.21
N LYS A 186 15.35 -6.69 -21.12
CA LYS A 186 15.58 -5.86 -22.29
C LYS A 186 14.63 -4.69 -22.28
N ALA A 187 15.03 -3.54 -22.82
CA ALA A 187 14.21 -2.36 -22.90
C ALA A 187 14.21 -1.76 -24.30
N ALA A 188 13.13 -1.10 -24.66
CA ALA A 188 12.96 -0.37 -25.90
C ALA A 188 12.26 0.96 -25.63
N LEU A 189 12.75 2.05 -26.25
CA LEU A 189 12.13 3.35 -26.26
C LEU A 189 11.19 3.45 -27.45
N ILE A 190 9.97 3.93 -27.25
CA ILE A 190 8.97 4.10 -28.30
C ILE A 190 9.06 5.49 -28.90
N ASP A 191 9.40 5.58 -30.17
CA ASP A 191 9.57 6.87 -30.88
C ASP A 191 8.25 7.55 -31.24
N ALA A 192 7.21 6.79 -31.51
CA ALA A 192 5.88 7.30 -31.92
C ALA A 192 4.76 6.44 -31.31
N ALA A 193 3.60 7.06 -31.11
CA ALA A 193 2.41 6.35 -30.65
C ALA A 193 2.06 5.19 -31.59
N ASP A 194 1.87 4.00 -31.04
CA ASP A 194 1.61 2.77 -31.79
C ASP A 194 0.85 1.75 -30.94
N THR A 195 0.77 0.54 -31.43
CA THR A 195 0.32 -0.64 -30.68
C THR A 195 1.34 -1.76 -30.83
N VAL A 196 1.56 -2.50 -29.73
CA VAL A 196 2.46 -3.66 -29.72
C VAL A 196 1.69 -4.94 -29.47
N LYS A 197 2.20 -6.03 -30.03
CA LYS A 197 1.70 -7.39 -29.87
C LYS A 197 2.76 -8.25 -29.20
N ILE A 198 2.32 -9.19 -28.35
CA ILE A 198 3.19 -10.19 -27.71
C ILE A 198 2.78 -11.55 -28.21
N GLU A 199 3.72 -12.31 -28.77
CA GLU A 199 3.45 -13.66 -29.28
C GLU A 199 4.60 -14.64 -28.96
N LEU A 200 4.24 -15.88 -28.68
CA LEU A 200 5.16 -16.99 -28.52
C LEU A 200 5.28 -17.73 -29.87
N VAL A 201 6.49 -17.82 -30.39
CA VAL A 201 6.83 -18.65 -31.54
C VAL A 201 7.54 -19.89 -31.00
N ALA A 202 6.84 -21.02 -30.99
CA ALA A 202 7.37 -22.28 -30.51
C ALA A 202 8.41 -22.87 -31.47
N GLN A 203 9.23 -23.83 -31.01
CA GLN A 203 10.26 -24.47 -31.81
C GLN A 203 9.72 -25.22 -33.02
N ASP A 204 8.48 -25.69 -32.96
CA ASP A 204 7.80 -26.35 -34.09
C ASP A 204 7.20 -25.35 -35.11
N GLY A 205 7.42 -24.04 -34.89
CA GLY A 205 6.90 -22.97 -35.74
C GLY A 205 5.47 -22.53 -35.41
N THR A 206 4.82 -23.14 -34.43
CA THR A 206 3.47 -22.74 -33.99
C THR A 206 3.54 -21.38 -33.31
N THR A 207 2.71 -20.44 -33.73
CA THR A 207 2.62 -19.11 -33.12
C THR A 207 1.36 -19.00 -32.24
N THR A 208 1.55 -18.62 -30.98
CA THR A 208 0.48 -18.33 -30.02
C THR A 208 0.52 -16.87 -29.63
N VAL A 209 -0.58 -16.14 -29.87
CA VAL A 209 -0.71 -14.75 -29.43
C VAL A 209 -0.97 -14.75 -27.93
N LEU A 210 -0.05 -14.14 -27.17
CA LEU A 210 -0.15 -13.97 -25.72
C LEU A 210 -0.94 -12.69 -25.37
N LYS A 211 -0.68 -11.61 -26.11
CA LYS A 211 -1.41 -10.35 -26.02
C LYS A 211 -1.54 -9.73 -27.40
N GLU A 212 -2.78 -9.61 -27.88
CA GLU A 212 -3.06 -9.13 -29.24
C GLU A 212 -2.69 -7.66 -29.43
N LYS A 213 -2.97 -6.83 -28.42
CA LYS A 213 -2.79 -5.38 -28.56
C LYS A 213 -2.51 -4.71 -27.23
N THR A 214 -1.45 -3.91 -27.20
CA THR A 214 -1.14 -2.96 -26.12
C THR A 214 -0.85 -1.60 -26.74
N THR A 215 -1.61 -0.58 -26.37
CA THR A 215 -1.39 0.79 -26.87
C THR A 215 -0.18 1.39 -26.15
N VAL A 216 0.70 2.04 -26.94
CA VAL A 216 1.91 2.70 -26.45
C VAL A 216 1.97 4.15 -26.97
N GLN A 217 2.63 5.03 -26.25
CA GLN A 217 2.77 6.46 -26.56
C GLN A 217 4.21 6.77 -26.96
N ALA A 218 4.43 7.86 -27.67
CA ALA A 218 5.78 8.38 -27.93
C ALA A 218 6.51 8.68 -26.61
N GLY A 219 7.78 8.32 -26.51
CA GLY A 219 8.59 8.49 -25.32
C GLY A 219 8.38 7.42 -24.24
N GLU A 220 7.44 6.49 -24.44
CA GLU A 220 7.19 5.40 -23.50
C GLU A 220 8.33 4.37 -23.52
N ILE A 221 8.67 3.84 -22.35
CA ILE A 221 9.64 2.76 -22.22
C ILE A 221 8.86 1.46 -22.12
N LEU A 222 9.22 0.49 -22.97
CA LEU A 222 8.84 -0.91 -22.78
C LEU A 222 10.04 -1.68 -22.27
N ASP A 223 9.82 -2.57 -21.30
CA ASP A 223 10.79 -3.56 -20.90
C ASP A 223 10.17 -4.95 -20.86
N CYS A 224 10.97 -5.97 -21.14
CA CYS A 224 10.55 -7.36 -21.01
C CYS A 224 11.63 -8.20 -20.36
N SER A 225 11.23 -9.18 -19.58
CA SER A 225 12.12 -10.06 -18.84
C SER A 225 11.55 -11.46 -18.66
N VAL A 226 12.41 -12.41 -18.32
CA VAL A 226 12.05 -13.81 -18.13
C VAL A 226 12.65 -14.35 -16.83
N MET A 227 11.82 -15.00 -16.02
CA MET A 227 12.26 -15.87 -14.93
C MET A 227 12.34 -17.30 -15.46
N SER A 228 13.55 -17.86 -15.54
CA SER A 228 13.75 -19.25 -15.94
C SER A 228 13.31 -20.20 -14.82
N LYS A 229 12.33 -21.04 -15.10
CA LYS A 229 11.90 -22.11 -14.18
C LYS A 229 13.04 -23.05 -13.81
N LYS A 230 13.83 -23.45 -14.79
CA LYS A 230 14.96 -24.37 -14.60
C LYS A 230 16.02 -23.76 -13.70
N ALA A 231 16.43 -22.52 -13.97
CA ALA A 231 17.41 -21.78 -13.15
C ALA A 231 16.86 -21.52 -11.74
N LEU A 232 15.60 -21.12 -11.59
CA LEU A 232 14.95 -20.90 -10.31
C LEU A 232 14.96 -22.18 -9.47
N ARG A 233 14.56 -23.32 -10.03
CA ARG A 233 14.56 -24.59 -9.29
C ARG A 233 15.95 -25.04 -8.87
N ALA A 234 16.95 -24.89 -9.74
CA ALA A 234 18.33 -25.21 -9.42
C ALA A 234 18.87 -24.31 -8.29
N PHE A 235 18.57 -23.01 -8.34
CA PHE A 235 18.90 -22.06 -7.30
C PHE A 235 18.25 -22.45 -5.97
N ILE A 236 16.94 -22.73 -5.94
CA ILE A 236 16.23 -23.08 -4.72
C ILE A 236 16.74 -24.40 -4.12
N ALA A 237 17.04 -25.41 -4.94
CA ALA A 237 17.64 -26.65 -4.46
C ALA A 237 18.97 -26.40 -3.72
N ALA A 238 19.84 -25.57 -4.33
CA ALA A 238 21.12 -25.20 -3.72
C ALA A 238 20.94 -24.41 -2.42
N GLU A 239 19.98 -23.49 -2.37
CA GLU A 239 19.75 -22.67 -1.18
C GLU A 239 19.09 -23.47 -0.03
N ILE A 240 18.27 -24.48 -0.33
CA ILE A 240 17.74 -25.43 0.66
C ILE A 240 18.91 -26.20 1.30
N ASP A 241 19.80 -26.77 0.49
CA ASP A 241 20.94 -27.52 1.00
C ASP A 241 21.88 -26.63 1.81
N SER A 242 22.15 -25.43 1.31
CA SER A 242 23.00 -24.45 2.00
C SER A 242 22.40 -23.98 3.34
N ALA A 243 21.09 -23.71 3.40
CA ALA A 243 20.43 -23.33 4.66
C ALA A 243 20.55 -24.44 5.72
N LYS A 244 20.38 -25.71 5.30
CA LYS A 244 20.54 -26.86 6.18
C LYS A 244 21.97 -26.98 6.71
N GLN A 245 22.98 -26.86 5.83
CA GLN A 245 24.39 -26.92 6.22
C GLN A 245 24.79 -25.81 7.19
N GLN A 246 24.26 -24.60 7.00
CA GLN A 246 24.52 -23.45 7.86
C GLN A 246 23.73 -23.49 9.18
N GLY A 247 22.71 -24.32 9.28
CA GLY A 247 21.82 -24.41 10.45
C GLY A 247 21.00 -23.14 10.65
N VAL A 248 20.51 -22.53 9.57
CA VAL A 248 19.66 -21.33 9.58
C VAL A 248 18.26 -21.66 9.05
N LEU A 249 17.26 -20.86 9.42
CA LEU A 249 15.93 -20.97 8.84
C LEU A 249 15.96 -20.62 7.37
N LEU A 250 15.12 -21.29 6.59
CA LEU A 250 14.82 -20.89 5.20
C LEU A 250 13.53 -20.08 5.20
N SER A 251 13.55 -18.90 4.60
CA SER A 251 12.39 -18.01 4.47
C SER A 251 12.32 -17.46 3.06
N VAL A 252 11.12 -17.48 2.47
CA VAL A 252 10.85 -16.96 1.13
C VAL A 252 10.17 -15.61 1.26
N HIS A 253 10.58 -14.64 0.45
CA HIS A 253 10.04 -13.28 0.44
C HIS A 253 9.74 -12.86 -0.99
N LEU A 254 8.47 -12.68 -1.32
CA LEU A 254 7.95 -12.36 -2.64
C LEU A 254 6.93 -11.20 -2.54
N LYS A 255 6.42 -10.75 -3.69
CA LYS A 255 5.39 -9.70 -3.77
C LYS A 255 4.08 -10.25 -4.34
N ALA A 256 3.68 -11.44 -3.94
CA ALA A 256 2.59 -12.22 -4.54
C ALA A 256 1.20 -11.53 -4.51
N THR A 257 0.95 -10.61 -3.59
CA THR A 257 -0.31 -9.86 -3.52
C THR A 257 -0.43 -8.78 -4.59
N MET A 258 0.70 -8.28 -5.10
CA MET A 258 0.77 -7.26 -6.16
C MET A 258 1.21 -7.85 -7.49
N MET A 259 2.26 -8.69 -7.49
CA MET A 259 2.74 -9.44 -8.65
C MET A 259 1.93 -10.74 -8.80
N LYS A 260 0.62 -10.61 -9.05
CA LYS A 260 -0.38 -11.68 -8.93
C LYS A 260 -0.24 -12.84 -9.90
N VAL A 261 0.61 -12.74 -10.93
CA VAL A 261 0.88 -13.81 -11.89
C VAL A 261 2.26 -14.40 -11.66
N SER A 262 3.32 -13.59 -11.71
CA SER A 262 4.70 -14.08 -11.61
C SER A 262 5.02 -14.70 -10.26
N ASP A 263 4.66 -14.04 -9.17
CA ASP A 263 5.15 -14.41 -7.84
C ASP A 263 4.46 -15.65 -7.27
N PRO A 264 3.15 -15.89 -7.45
CA PRO A 264 2.56 -17.18 -7.11
C PRO A 264 3.16 -18.35 -7.89
N ILE A 265 3.54 -18.16 -9.16
CA ILE A 265 4.22 -19.20 -9.95
C ILE A 265 5.61 -19.49 -9.40
N MET A 266 6.41 -18.44 -9.09
CA MET A 266 7.71 -18.61 -8.43
C MET A 266 7.56 -19.32 -7.09
N PHE A 267 6.58 -18.92 -6.28
CA PHE A 267 6.26 -19.56 -5.01
C PHE A 267 5.95 -21.05 -5.19
N GLY A 268 5.14 -21.39 -6.18
CA GLY A 268 4.82 -22.78 -6.53
C GLY A 268 6.06 -23.61 -6.91
N GLN A 269 7.03 -23.01 -7.61
CA GLN A 269 8.29 -23.70 -7.92
C GLN A 269 9.13 -23.96 -6.67
N ILE A 270 9.11 -23.03 -5.71
CA ILE A 270 9.80 -23.18 -4.42
C ILE A 270 9.14 -24.30 -3.58
N VAL A 271 7.81 -24.31 -3.50
CA VAL A 271 7.03 -25.37 -2.87
C VAL A 271 7.34 -26.73 -3.51
N ALA A 272 7.35 -26.77 -4.86
CA ALA A 272 7.68 -28.00 -5.60
C ALA A 272 9.07 -28.54 -5.28
N GLU A 273 10.06 -27.69 -5.09
CA GLU A 273 11.42 -28.11 -4.80
C GLU A 273 11.61 -28.50 -3.32
N PHE A 274 11.00 -27.74 -2.41
CA PHE A 274 11.11 -28.04 -0.98
C PHE A 274 10.44 -29.38 -0.61
N TYR A 275 9.24 -29.63 -1.14
CA TYR A 275 8.44 -30.85 -0.86
C TYR A 275 8.57 -31.91 -1.95
N LYS A 276 9.59 -31.85 -2.81
CA LYS A 276 9.78 -32.67 -4.00
C LYS A 276 9.50 -34.16 -3.79
N ASP A 277 10.07 -34.73 -2.71
CA ASP A 277 10.00 -36.17 -2.45
C ASP A 277 8.55 -36.61 -2.19
N ALA A 278 7.83 -35.88 -1.33
CA ALA A 278 6.42 -36.16 -1.04
C ALA A 278 5.52 -35.90 -2.24
N LEU A 279 5.71 -34.75 -2.93
CA LEU A 279 4.87 -34.38 -4.08
C LEU A 279 5.06 -35.31 -5.28
N THR A 280 6.29 -35.80 -5.52
CA THR A 280 6.55 -36.76 -6.60
C THR A 280 5.92 -38.13 -6.31
N LYS A 281 6.00 -38.58 -5.05
CA LYS A 281 5.42 -39.86 -4.62
C LYS A 281 3.90 -39.93 -4.81
N HIS A 282 3.21 -38.80 -4.66
CA HIS A 282 1.75 -38.70 -4.70
C HIS A 282 1.23 -37.95 -5.93
N ALA A 283 2.06 -37.76 -6.97
CA ALA A 283 1.77 -36.87 -8.10
C ALA A 283 0.39 -37.12 -8.76
N ASP A 284 0.03 -38.39 -9.00
CA ASP A 284 -1.23 -38.75 -9.68
C ASP A 284 -2.45 -38.36 -8.82
N VAL A 285 -2.42 -38.69 -7.52
CA VAL A 285 -3.51 -38.36 -6.59
C VAL A 285 -3.65 -36.85 -6.41
N LEU A 286 -2.53 -36.14 -6.32
CA LEU A 286 -2.54 -34.67 -6.16
C LEU A 286 -3.08 -33.99 -7.42
N ALA A 287 -2.80 -34.51 -8.61
CA ALA A 287 -3.39 -34.03 -9.85
C ALA A 287 -4.90 -34.28 -9.89
N GLU A 288 -5.36 -35.48 -9.46
CA GLU A 288 -6.78 -35.85 -9.44
C GLU A 288 -7.60 -34.93 -8.52
N ILE A 289 -7.08 -34.61 -7.32
CA ILE A 289 -7.77 -33.69 -6.39
C ILE A 289 -7.56 -32.23 -6.74
N GLY A 290 -6.85 -31.91 -7.82
CA GLY A 290 -6.64 -30.54 -8.32
C GLY A 290 -5.73 -29.70 -7.44
N PHE A 291 -4.74 -30.28 -6.79
CA PHE A 291 -3.74 -29.55 -6.01
C PHE A 291 -2.99 -28.53 -6.88
N ASN A 292 -2.92 -27.28 -6.41
CA ASN A 292 -2.22 -26.22 -7.10
C ASN A 292 -1.01 -25.72 -6.28
N LEU A 293 0.18 -26.02 -6.76
CA LEU A 293 1.45 -25.59 -6.16
C LEU A 293 1.51 -24.09 -5.86
N ASN A 294 0.94 -23.27 -6.74
CA ASN A 294 0.98 -21.82 -6.62
C ASN A 294 0.19 -21.29 -5.41
N ASN A 295 -0.67 -22.11 -4.83
CA ASN A 295 -1.41 -21.79 -3.60
C ASN A 295 -0.67 -22.22 -2.32
N GLY A 296 0.47 -22.90 -2.44
CA GLY A 296 1.27 -23.37 -1.33
C GLY A 296 0.82 -24.69 -0.69
N ILE A 297 1.56 -25.13 0.33
CA ILE A 297 1.27 -26.40 1.01
C ILE A 297 -0.07 -26.39 1.74
N GLY A 298 -0.61 -25.21 2.07
CA GLY A 298 -1.95 -25.06 2.64
C GLY A 298 -3.06 -25.58 1.74
N ASP A 299 -2.93 -25.44 0.42
CA ASP A 299 -3.87 -25.99 -0.56
C ASP A 299 -3.85 -27.52 -0.54
N LEU A 300 -2.66 -28.14 -0.39
CA LEU A 300 -2.55 -29.58 -0.23
C LEU A 300 -3.34 -30.07 1.00
N TYR A 301 -3.10 -29.49 2.17
CA TYR A 301 -3.81 -29.85 3.39
C TYR A 301 -5.33 -29.64 3.31
N ALA A 302 -5.78 -28.66 2.54
CA ALA A 302 -7.21 -28.45 2.30
C ALA A 302 -7.81 -29.53 1.40
N ARG A 303 -7.13 -29.90 0.33
CA ARG A 303 -7.65 -30.81 -0.71
C ARG A 303 -7.60 -32.27 -0.32
N ILE A 304 -6.56 -32.71 0.39
CA ILE A 304 -6.45 -34.12 0.83
C ILE A 304 -7.59 -34.53 1.78
N LYS A 305 -8.30 -33.58 2.39
CA LYS A 305 -9.48 -33.86 3.23
C LYS A 305 -10.61 -34.57 2.45
N SER A 306 -10.62 -34.50 1.12
CA SER A 306 -11.55 -35.22 0.27
C SER A 306 -11.20 -36.71 0.04
N LEU A 307 -9.97 -37.10 0.42
CA LEU A 307 -9.47 -38.45 0.23
C LEU A 307 -9.86 -39.38 1.40
N PRO A 308 -9.81 -40.72 1.20
CA PRO A 308 -9.92 -41.67 2.30
C PRO A 308 -8.90 -41.41 3.41
N ALA A 309 -9.27 -41.60 4.65
CA ALA A 309 -8.46 -41.26 5.83
C ALA A 309 -7.05 -41.89 5.83
N GLU A 310 -6.92 -43.14 5.36
CA GLU A 310 -5.64 -43.81 5.23
C GLU A 310 -4.71 -43.11 4.21
N GLN A 311 -5.25 -42.71 3.07
CA GLN A 311 -4.50 -42.02 2.03
C GLN A 311 -4.11 -40.61 2.47
N GLN A 312 -5.03 -39.91 3.16
CA GLN A 312 -4.72 -38.62 3.78
C GLN A 312 -3.56 -38.75 4.77
N ALA A 313 -3.64 -39.70 5.71
CA ALA A 313 -2.60 -39.91 6.71
C ALA A 313 -1.23 -40.27 6.09
N GLN A 314 -1.22 -41.05 4.99
CA GLN A 314 0.01 -41.38 4.28
C GLN A 314 0.65 -40.12 3.64
N ILE A 315 -0.13 -39.26 2.99
CA ILE A 315 0.36 -38.01 2.38
C ILE A 315 0.90 -37.08 3.47
N GLU A 316 0.16 -36.91 4.57
CA GLU A 316 0.60 -36.09 5.71
C GLU A 316 1.91 -36.61 6.33
N ALA A 317 2.05 -37.91 6.47
CA ALA A 317 3.27 -38.53 6.99
C ALA A 317 4.48 -38.31 6.06
N ASP A 318 4.29 -38.40 4.75
CA ASP A 318 5.35 -38.15 3.78
C ASP A 318 5.74 -36.65 3.74
N VAL A 319 4.79 -35.73 3.89
CA VAL A 319 5.08 -34.29 4.04
C VAL A 319 5.85 -34.03 5.34
N GLN A 320 5.47 -34.66 6.45
CA GLN A 320 6.20 -34.52 7.72
C GLN A 320 7.63 -35.10 7.62
N ALA A 321 7.84 -36.16 6.87
CA ALA A 321 9.17 -36.71 6.62
C ALA A 321 10.11 -35.73 5.89
N VAL A 322 9.56 -34.85 5.04
CA VAL A 322 10.34 -33.80 4.37
C VAL A 322 11.01 -32.87 5.38
N TYR A 323 10.29 -32.44 6.41
CA TYR A 323 10.84 -31.54 7.44
C TYR A 323 12.04 -32.12 8.19
N ALA A 324 12.12 -33.46 8.33
CA ALA A 324 13.25 -34.12 8.98
C ALA A 324 14.55 -34.02 8.18
N VAL A 325 14.46 -33.88 6.85
CA VAL A 325 15.61 -33.90 5.94
C VAL A 325 15.94 -32.55 5.31
N ARG A 326 15.04 -31.58 5.39
CA ARG A 326 15.21 -30.21 4.88
C ARG A 326 15.61 -29.23 6.02
N PRO A 327 16.04 -27.99 5.70
CA PRO A 327 16.20 -26.97 6.73
C PRO A 327 14.86 -26.61 7.37
N SER A 328 14.88 -26.13 8.61
CA SER A 328 13.68 -25.59 9.24
C SER A 328 13.20 -24.36 8.48
N LEU A 329 11.88 -24.25 8.30
CA LEU A 329 11.25 -23.09 7.67
C LEU A 329 10.98 -22.00 8.71
N ALA A 330 11.04 -20.75 8.28
CA ALA A 330 10.48 -19.65 9.05
C ALA A 330 8.97 -19.83 9.19
N MET A 331 8.44 -19.53 10.39
CA MET A 331 7.04 -19.74 10.74
C MET A 331 6.25 -18.46 10.65
N VAL A 332 5.06 -18.54 10.08
CA VAL A 332 4.03 -17.51 10.15
C VAL A 332 3.27 -17.61 11.47
N ASN A 333 3.01 -18.84 11.90
CA ASN A 333 2.41 -19.14 13.20
C ASN A 333 2.96 -20.46 13.74
N SER A 334 3.87 -20.35 14.71
CA SER A 334 4.53 -21.51 15.31
C SER A 334 3.56 -22.43 16.06
N ASP A 335 2.58 -21.83 16.77
CA ASP A 335 1.60 -22.60 17.57
C ASP A 335 0.68 -23.47 16.72
N LYS A 336 0.39 -23.00 15.49
CA LYS A 336 -0.49 -23.68 14.54
C LYS A 336 0.27 -24.49 13.48
N GLY A 337 1.60 -24.47 13.51
CA GLY A 337 2.44 -25.15 12.52
C GLY A 337 2.36 -24.54 11.13
N ILE A 338 1.97 -23.26 11.01
CA ILE A 338 1.86 -22.57 9.72
C ILE A 338 3.23 -22.02 9.34
N THR A 339 3.79 -22.58 8.29
CA THR A 339 5.09 -22.20 7.75
C THR A 339 4.99 -21.08 6.73
N ASN A 340 6.09 -20.48 6.43
CA ASN A 340 6.29 -19.52 5.34
C ASN A 340 5.94 -20.08 3.93
N LEU A 341 5.81 -21.40 3.74
CA LEU A 341 5.40 -22.03 2.48
C LEU A 341 3.91 -22.47 2.43
N HIS A 342 3.09 -22.03 3.39
CA HIS A 342 1.67 -22.40 3.42
C HIS A 342 0.85 -21.70 2.36
N VAL A 343 0.94 -20.38 2.25
CA VAL A 343 0.22 -19.56 1.25
C VAL A 343 1.11 -18.41 0.76
N PRO A 344 1.04 -18.06 -0.53
CA PRO A 344 1.89 -17.00 -1.08
C PRO A 344 1.60 -15.61 -0.51
N SER A 345 0.40 -15.37 0.01
CA SER A 345 0.02 -14.10 0.62
C SER A 345 0.69 -13.81 1.98
N ASP A 346 1.33 -14.81 2.60
CA ASP A 346 2.04 -14.65 3.86
C ASP A 346 3.50 -14.20 3.69
N VAL A 347 3.99 -14.13 2.46
CA VAL A 347 5.41 -13.86 2.16
C VAL A 347 5.63 -12.51 1.47
N ILE A 348 4.96 -11.48 1.92
CA ILE A 348 5.06 -10.13 1.35
C ILE A 348 6.38 -9.49 1.76
N VAL A 349 7.30 -9.34 0.82
CA VAL A 349 8.69 -8.90 1.02
C VAL A 349 8.82 -7.55 1.72
N ASP A 350 7.99 -6.58 1.38
CA ASP A 350 7.99 -5.23 1.94
C ASP A 350 7.42 -5.16 3.38
N ALA A 351 6.80 -6.23 3.86
CA ALA A 351 6.39 -6.37 5.26
C ALA A 351 7.33 -7.28 6.04
N SER A 352 7.70 -8.44 5.45
CA SER A 352 8.46 -9.48 6.15
C SER A 352 9.95 -9.17 6.28
N MET A 353 10.58 -8.52 5.30
CA MET A 353 11.99 -8.13 5.39
C MET A 353 12.22 -7.02 6.43
N PRO A 354 11.45 -5.94 6.49
CA PRO A 354 11.58 -4.96 7.58
C PRO A 354 11.36 -5.56 8.96
N ALA A 355 10.40 -6.49 9.13
CA ALA A 355 10.19 -7.18 10.39
C ALA A 355 11.42 -8.03 10.79
N MET A 356 11.99 -8.79 9.85
CA MET A 356 13.21 -9.55 10.06
C MET A 356 14.38 -8.64 10.48
N ILE A 357 14.57 -7.51 9.81
CA ILE A 357 15.65 -6.55 10.13
C ILE A 357 15.44 -5.95 11.52
N ARG A 358 14.22 -5.56 11.87
CA ARG A 358 13.88 -5.05 13.21
C ARG A 358 14.17 -6.08 14.30
N ASP A 359 13.92 -7.35 14.03
CA ASP A 359 14.13 -8.46 14.97
C ASP A 359 15.55 -9.05 14.86
N SER A 360 16.54 -8.23 14.59
CA SER A 360 17.97 -8.58 14.50
C SER A 360 18.35 -9.60 13.40
N GLY A 361 17.63 -9.57 12.28
CA GLY A 361 17.82 -10.49 11.15
C GLY A 361 17.25 -11.89 11.41
N LYS A 362 16.46 -12.06 12.45
CA LYS A 362 15.91 -13.36 12.87
C LYS A 362 14.43 -13.49 12.54
N MET A 363 13.99 -14.71 12.36
CA MET A 363 12.58 -15.06 12.21
C MET A 363 12.20 -16.19 13.18
N TRP A 364 10.90 -16.38 13.38
CA TRP A 364 10.37 -17.40 14.29
C TRP A 364 10.58 -18.80 13.71
N GLY A 365 11.11 -19.72 14.52
CA GLY A 365 11.21 -21.13 14.21
C GLY A 365 10.01 -21.95 14.72
N THR A 366 10.04 -23.25 14.47
CA THR A 366 9.01 -24.20 14.93
C THR A 366 8.95 -24.35 16.44
N ASP A 367 10.02 -24.00 17.14
CA ASP A 367 10.15 -24.00 18.60
C ASP A 367 9.62 -22.70 19.25
N GLY A 368 9.07 -21.77 18.45
CA GLY A 368 8.60 -20.47 18.92
C GLY A 368 9.71 -19.53 19.37
N GLN A 369 10.96 -19.75 18.93
CA GLN A 369 12.10 -18.88 19.20
C GLN A 369 12.60 -18.23 17.91
N LEU A 370 13.36 -17.13 18.06
CA LEU A 370 13.98 -16.39 16.96
C LEU A 370 15.32 -17.02 16.57
N HIS A 371 15.49 -17.35 15.30
CA HIS A 371 16.70 -17.94 14.73
C HIS A 371 17.23 -17.13 13.56
N ASP A 372 18.55 -17.20 13.33
CA ASP A 372 19.18 -16.68 12.13
C ASP A 372 18.54 -17.29 10.89
N THR A 373 18.37 -16.49 9.86
CA THR A 373 17.52 -16.81 8.72
C THR A 373 18.21 -16.49 7.40
N LYS A 374 18.11 -17.43 6.46
CA LYS A 374 18.37 -17.19 5.03
C LYS A 374 17.08 -16.68 4.39
N ALA A 375 17.07 -15.40 4.01
CA ALA A 375 15.97 -14.78 3.30
C ALA A 375 16.14 -14.96 1.79
N VAL A 376 15.28 -15.78 1.17
CA VAL A 376 15.32 -16.05 -0.26
C VAL A 376 14.43 -15.05 -0.99
N ILE A 377 15.06 -14.20 -1.82
CA ILE A 377 14.41 -13.25 -2.72
C ILE A 377 14.95 -13.56 -4.12
N PRO A 378 14.29 -14.40 -4.93
CA PRO A 378 14.88 -14.96 -6.16
C PRO A 378 15.41 -13.93 -7.14
N ASP A 379 14.59 -12.92 -7.47
CA ASP A 379 14.99 -11.87 -8.41
C ASP A 379 15.90 -10.84 -7.74
N ARG A 380 17.05 -10.59 -8.33
CA ARG A 380 18.06 -9.67 -7.78
C ARG A 380 17.84 -8.20 -8.11
N CYS A 381 16.76 -7.82 -8.79
CA CYS A 381 16.48 -6.40 -9.08
C CYS A 381 16.65 -5.54 -7.83
N TYR A 382 16.13 -6.02 -6.70
CA TYR A 382 16.14 -5.27 -5.43
C TYR A 382 16.50 -6.12 -4.20
N ALA A 383 16.78 -7.41 -4.35
CA ALA A 383 17.15 -8.30 -3.24
C ALA A 383 18.38 -7.79 -2.49
N THR A 384 19.34 -7.24 -3.21
CA THR A 384 20.63 -6.78 -2.70
C THR A 384 20.55 -5.58 -1.77
N ILE A 385 19.47 -4.77 -1.82
CA ILE A 385 19.29 -3.64 -0.89
C ILE A 385 19.12 -4.14 0.55
N TYR A 386 18.38 -5.23 0.75
CA TYR A 386 18.18 -5.81 2.07
C TYR A 386 19.47 -6.44 2.62
N GLN A 387 20.29 -7.03 1.74
CA GLN A 387 21.62 -7.53 2.14
C GLN A 387 22.49 -6.39 2.64
N ALA A 388 22.48 -5.24 1.97
CA ALA A 388 23.23 -4.06 2.41
C ALA A 388 22.80 -3.58 3.80
N VAL A 389 21.50 -3.59 4.09
CA VAL A 389 20.97 -3.24 5.43
C VAL A 389 21.43 -4.26 6.47
N ILE A 390 21.36 -5.55 6.17
CA ILE A 390 21.80 -6.63 7.09
C ILE A 390 23.29 -6.48 7.40
N GLU A 391 24.13 -6.24 6.39
CA GLU A 391 25.58 -6.04 6.57
C GLU A 391 25.87 -4.81 7.43
N ASP A 392 25.18 -3.70 7.19
CA ASP A 392 25.31 -2.49 7.99
C ASP A 392 24.92 -2.74 9.45
N CYS A 393 23.80 -3.44 9.69
CA CYS A 393 23.35 -3.78 11.03
C CYS A 393 24.29 -4.76 11.76
N LYS A 394 24.90 -5.70 11.05
CA LYS A 394 25.95 -6.58 11.63
C LYS A 394 27.18 -5.80 12.04
N ALA A 395 27.61 -4.83 11.21
CA ALA A 395 28.79 -4.03 11.46
C ALA A 395 28.58 -3.00 12.58
N ASN A 396 27.43 -2.34 12.60
CA ASN A 396 27.18 -1.13 13.38
C ASN A 396 26.08 -1.30 14.46
N GLY A 397 25.41 -2.46 14.51
CA GLY A 397 24.27 -2.69 15.40
C GLY A 397 22.95 -2.21 14.82
N ALA A 398 21.87 -2.35 15.58
CA ALA A 398 20.56 -1.84 15.21
C ALA A 398 20.57 -0.32 15.02
N PHE A 399 19.63 0.20 14.22
CA PHE A 399 19.35 1.63 14.17
C PHE A 399 18.72 2.10 15.48
N ASP A 400 19.02 3.32 15.86
CA ASP A 400 18.45 3.97 17.05
C ASP A 400 17.34 4.95 16.62
N PRO A 401 16.05 4.67 16.89
CA PRO A 401 14.95 5.55 16.55
C PRO A 401 15.05 6.96 17.13
N THR A 402 15.82 7.13 18.21
CA THR A 402 15.98 8.43 18.88
C THR A 402 16.91 9.37 18.15
N THR A 403 17.82 8.85 17.33
CA THR A 403 18.88 9.64 16.68
C THR A 403 18.92 9.55 15.18
N MET A 404 18.30 8.51 14.58
CA MET A 404 18.38 8.27 13.13
C MET A 404 17.70 9.36 12.30
N GLY A 405 18.25 9.62 11.11
CA GLY A 405 17.63 10.45 10.09
C GLY A 405 16.43 9.78 9.43
N SER A 406 15.60 10.57 8.77
CA SER A 406 14.45 10.11 7.99
C SER A 406 14.81 9.87 6.53
N VAL A 407 14.06 8.97 5.88
CA VAL A 407 14.19 8.70 4.45
C VAL A 407 12.83 8.92 3.76
N PRO A 408 12.48 10.19 3.45
CA PRO A 408 11.34 10.48 2.61
C PRO A 408 11.49 9.82 1.24
N ASN A 409 10.36 9.51 0.60
CA ASN A 409 10.37 8.88 -0.72
C ASN A 409 9.57 9.69 -1.74
N VAL A 410 10.16 9.90 -2.90
CA VAL A 410 9.51 10.40 -4.12
C VAL A 410 9.40 9.22 -5.08
N GLY A 411 8.17 8.73 -5.26
CA GLY A 411 7.89 7.48 -5.98
C GLY A 411 7.23 7.71 -7.33
N LEU A 412 7.75 7.10 -8.39
CA LEU A 412 7.18 7.12 -9.73
C LEU A 412 5.93 6.21 -9.75
N MET A 413 4.73 6.79 -9.86
CA MET A 413 3.49 6.01 -9.93
C MET A 413 2.36 6.67 -10.74
N ALA A 414 2.53 7.91 -11.19
CA ALA A 414 1.48 8.65 -11.88
C ALA A 414 0.99 7.93 -13.13
N LYS A 415 -0.34 7.90 -13.33
CA LYS A 415 -0.97 7.30 -14.53
C LYS A 415 -0.49 5.88 -14.85
N LYS A 416 -0.18 5.08 -13.84
CA LYS A 416 0.45 3.77 -14.01
C LYS A 416 1.76 3.89 -14.80
N ALA A 417 2.60 4.84 -14.40
CA ALA A 417 3.84 5.16 -15.09
C ALA A 417 4.74 3.95 -15.27
N GLU A 418 4.97 3.22 -14.21
CA GLU A 418 5.57 1.89 -14.21
C GLU A 418 4.47 0.91 -13.83
N GLU A 419 4.07 0.05 -14.75
CA GLU A 419 2.93 -0.84 -14.54
C GLU A 419 3.26 -1.92 -13.53
N TYR A 420 2.86 -1.66 -12.31
CA TYR A 420 3.08 -2.53 -11.17
C TYR A 420 2.35 -3.86 -11.33
N GLY A 421 3.13 -4.94 -11.33
CA GLY A 421 2.61 -6.30 -11.44
C GLY A 421 2.32 -6.78 -12.85
N SER A 422 2.11 -5.90 -13.82
CA SER A 422 1.92 -6.20 -15.27
C SER A 422 1.07 -7.46 -15.56
N HIS A 423 -0.05 -7.65 -14.84
CA HIS A 423 -0.82 -8.91 -14.83
C HIS A 423 -1.30 -9.32 -16.21
N ASP A 424 -1.70 -8.35 -17.03
CA ASP A 424 -2.21 -8.56 -18.39
C ASP A 424 -1.09 -8.75 -19.43
N LYS A 425 0.18 -8.61 -19.02
CA LYS A 425 1.37 -8.79 -19.84
C LYS A 425 2.40 -9.72 -19.18
N THR A 426 1.95 -10.53 -18.22
CA THR A 426 2.75 -11.56 -17.54
C THR A 426 2.16 -12.92 -17.84
N PHE A 427 2.99 -13.86 -18.35
CA PHE A 427 2.54 -15.15 -18.85
C PHE A 427 3.46 -16.28 -18.38
N GLN A 428 2.85 -17.39 -17.94
CA GLN A 428 3.58 -18.65 -17.85
C GLN A 428 3.65 -19.28 -19.24
N ILE A 429 4.86 -19.55 -19.72
CA ILE A 429 5.13 -20.05 -21.05
C ILE A 429 4.77 -21.53 -21.14
N LYS A 430 4.12 -21.92 -22.26
CA LYS A 430 3.59 -23.28 -22.44
C LYS A 430 4.45 -24.18 -23.32
N ALA A 431 5.36 -23.60 -24.10
CA ALA A 431 6.24 -24.34 -25.03
C ALA A 431 7.60 -23.66 -25.15
N ASP A 432 8.63 -24.45 -25.44
CA ASP A 432 9.97 -23.92 -25.75
C ASP A 432 9.93 -23.10 -27.04
N GLY A 433 10.61 -21.97 -27.06
CA GLY A 433 10.60 -21.09 -28.22
C GLY A 433 11.15 -19.70 -27.93
N VAL A 434 10.56 -18.72 -28.61
CA VAL A 434 10.91 -17.30 -28.48
C VAL A 434 9.64 -16.47 -28.29
N VAL A 435 9.60 -15.65 -27.26
CA VAL A 435 8.56 -14.61 -27.12
C VAL A 435 9.02 -13.37 -27.83
N ARG A 436 8.20 -12.84 -28.72
CA ARG A 436 8.46 -11.63 -29.51
C ARG A 436 7.48 -10.52 -29.13
N VAL A 437 8.00 -9.30 -29.04
CA VAL A 437 7.24 -8.06 -28.95
C VAL A 437 7.42 -7.30 -30.26
N THR A 438 6.35 -7.11 -31.00
CA THR A 438 6.37 -6.45 -32.34
C THR A 438 5.45 -5.25 -32.37
N ASP A 439 5.79 -4.24 -33.17
CA ASP A 439 4.96 -3.07 -33.45
C ASP A 439 3.78 -3.39 -34.38
N SER A 440 2.93 -2.42 -34.66
CA SER A 440 1.79 -2.58 -35.57
C SER A 440 2.16 -2.92 -37.01
N LYS A 441 3.40 -2.69 -37.42
CA LYS A 441 3.95 -2.99 -38.74
C LYS A 441 4.63 -4.34 -38.80
N GLY A 442 4.74 -5.04 -37.65
CA GLY A 442 5.41 -6.32 -37.51
C GLY A 442 6.93 -6.19 -37.31
N SER A 443 7.45 -4.99 -37.05
CA SER A 443 8.87 -4.82 -36.72
C SER A 443 9.15 -5.36 -35.32
N LEU A 444 10.26 -6.09 -35.19
CA LEU A 444 10.66 -6.66 -33.90
C LEU A 444 11.23 -5.56 -32.98
N LEU A 445 10.60 -5.35 -31.81
CA LEU A 445 11.08 -4.44 -30.78
C LEU A 445 11.98 -5.18 -29.79
N MET A 446 11.52 -6.31 -29.28
CA MET A 446 12.25 -7.15 -28.32
C MET A 446 11.92 -8.62 -28.51
N GLU A 447 12.82 -9.50 -28.14
CA GLU A 447 12.57 -10.95 -28.09
C GLU A 447 13.28 -11.62 -26.92
N GLN A 448 12.71 -12.69 -26.39
CA GLN A 448 13.23 -13.50 -25.30
C GLN A 448 13.16 -14.97 -25.64
N ALA A 449 14.28 -15.68 -25.53
CA ALA A 449 14.28 -17.13 -25.56
C ALA A 449 13.65 -17.68 -24.29
N VAL A 450 12.79 -18.68 -24.40
CA VAL A 450 12.01 -19.24 -23.30
C VAL A 450 11.88 -20.76 -23.38
N GLU A 451 11.77 -21.39 -22.21
CA GLU A 451 11.41 -22.81 -22.07
C GLU A 451 10.00 -22.94 -21.45
N ALA A 452 9.38 -24.09 -21.62
CA ALA A 452 8.07 -24.37 -21.05
C ALA A 452 8.10 -24.28 -19.51
N GLY A 453 7.22 -23.45 -18.96
CA GLY A 453 7.13 -23.15 -17.54
C GLY A 453 7.88 -21.89 -17.09
N ASP A 454 8.66 -21.25 -17.95
CA ASP A 454 9.26 -19.93 -17.68
C ASP A 454 8.16 -18.89 -17.53
N ILE A 455 8.52 -17.77 -16.88
CA ILE A 455 7.62 -16.63 -16.68
C ILE A 455 8.13 -15.47 -17.50
N PHE A 456 7.38 -15.07 -18.53
CA PHE A 456 7.64 -13.85 -19.30
C PHE A 456 6.82 -12.68 -18.74
N ARG A 457 7.43 -11.50 -18.65
CA ARG A 457 6.80 -10.26 -18.20
C ARG A 457 7.21 -9.11 -19.10
N MET A 458 6.23 -8.25 -19.48
CA MET A 458 6.48 -6.96 -20.13
C MET A 458 5.87 -5.84 -19.30
N CYS A 459 6.59 -4.74 -19.12
CA CYS A 459 6.14 -3.55 -18.43
C CYS A 459 6.15 -2.33 -19.36
N GLN A 460 5.39 -1.31 -18.98
CA GLN A 460 5.30 -0.03 -19.66
C GLN A 460 5.59 1.09 -18.66
N THR A 461 6.41 2.08 -19.06
CA THR A 461 6.68 3.27 -18.25
C THR A 461 6.49 4.52 -19.09
N LYS A 462 5.50 5.34 -18.72
CA LYS A 462 5.08 6.53 -19.49
C LYS A 462 6.01 7.69 -19.24
N ASP A 463 6.18 8.54 -20.26
CA ASP A 463 7.15 9.63 -20.24
C ASP A 463 6.72 10.84 -19.38
N ALA A 464 5.49 11.32 -19.53
CA ALA A 464 4.99 12.46 -18.76
C ALA A 464 5.07 12.27 -17.23
N PRO A 465 4.73 11.08 -16.68
CA PRO A 465 4.99 10.77 -15.28
C PRO A 465 6.47 10.84 -14.87
N ILE A 466 7.41 10.45 -15.74
CA ILE A 466 8.85 10.54 -15.44
C ILE A 466 9.27 12.03 -15.36
N GLN A 467 8.79 12.88 -16.28
CA GLN A 467 9.05 14.32 -16.23
C GLN A 467 8.57 14.94 -14.92
N ASP A 468 7.33 14.64 -14.51
CA ASP A 468 6.76 15.13 -13.27
C ASP A 468 7.49 14.57 -12.02
N TRP A 469 7.92 13.31 -12.07
CA TRP A 469 8.71 12.68 -11.00
C TRP A 469 10.05 13.38 -10.78
N VAL A 470 10.76 13.74 -11.85
CA VAL A 470 12.00 14.53 -11.77
C VAL A 470 11.72 15.91 -11.17
N LYS A 471 10.67 16.60 -11.65
CA LYS A 471 10.23 17.89 -11.10
C LYS A 471 9.92 17.79 -9.60
N LEU A 472 9.19 16.75 -9.18
CA LEU A 472 8.86 16.54 -7.78
C LEU A 472 10.11 16.31 -6.92
N ALA A 473 11.07 15.54 -7.40
CA ALA A 473 12.34 15.32 -6.72
C ALA A 473 13.11 16.63 -6.51
N VAL A 474 13.22 17.47 -7.53
CA VAL A 474 13.86 18.80 -7.45
C VAL A 474 13.13 19.70 -6.44
N ASN A 475 11.81 19.74 -6.50
CA ASN A 475 10.98 20.54 -5.59
C ASN A 475 11.14 20.10 -4.12
N ARG A 476 11.18 18.79 -3.90
CA ARG A 476 11.36 18.24 -2.54
C ARG A 476 12.77 18.50 -2.00
N ALA A 477 13.80 18.31 -2.82
CA ALA A 477 15.17 18.63 -2.45
C ALA A 477 15.32 20.12 -2.07
N ARG A 478 14.72 21.02 -2.84
CA ARG A 478 14.74 22.46 -2.57
C ARG A 478 13.99 22.81 -1.29
N ALA A 479 12.77 22.30 -1.10
CA ALA A 479 11.92 22.62 0.03
C ALA A 479 12.49 22.12 1.36
N SER A 480 13.26 21.03 1.38
CA SER A 480 13.80 20.40 2.58
C SER A 480 15.31 20.63 2.76
N ALA A 481 16.01 21.19 1.76
CA ALA A 481 17.47 21.29 1.71
C ALA A 481 18.16 19.92 1.98
N THR A 482 17.55 18.84 1.50
CA THR A 482 17.97 17.45 1.73
C THR A 482 18.45 16.84 0.40
N PRO A 483 19.54 16.06 0.39
CA PRO A 483 19.97 15.33 -0.80
C PRO A 483 18.87 14.44 -1.36
N ALA A 484 18.69 14.44 -2.68
CA ALA A 484 17.77 13.59 -3.40
C ALA A 484 18.54 12.59 -4.29
N ILE A 485 18.35 11.32 -4.01
CA ILE A 485 19.08 10.24 -4.68
C ILE A 485 18.11 9.45 -5.55
N PHE A 486 18.34 9.45 -6.85
CA PHE A 486 17.65 8.56 -7.79
C PHE A 486 18.27 7.17 -7.71
N TRP A 487 17.45 6.18 -7.35
CA TRP A 487 17.88 4.78 -7.20
C TRP A 487 17.71 4.06 -8.54
N LEU A 488 18.70 4.18 -9.39
CA LEU A 488 18.70 3.63 -10.76
C LEU A 488 19.99 2.89 -11.04
N ASP A 489 19.87 1.67 -11.53
CA ASP A 489 21.00 0.81 -11.87
C ASP A 489 21.39 0.95 -13.35
N PRO A 490 22.56 1.50 -13.67
CA PRO A 490 22.98 1.65 -15.08
C PRO A 490 23.20 0.30 -15.79
N MET A 491 23.28 -0.80 -15.05
CA MET A 491 23.44 -2.14 -15.62
C MET A 491 22.09 -2.82 -15.91
N ARG A 492 20.98 -2.26 -15.42
CA ARG A 492 19.63 -2.74 -15.70
C ARG A 492 19.09 -2.04 -16.95
N ALA A 493 18.57 -2.79 -17.92
CA ALA A 493 18.17 -2.24 -19.21
C ALA A 493 17.09 -1.13 -19.09
N HIS A 494 16.06 -1.35 -18.30
CA HIS A 494 15.02 -0.34 -17.99
C HIS A 494 15.63 0.91 -17.36
N ASP A 495 16.42 0.74 -16.30
CA ASP A 495 16.99 1.86 -15.57
C ASP A 495 17.98 2.67 -16.41
N GLY A 496 18.71 2.04 -17.33
CA GLY A 496 19.58 2.73 -18.28
C GLY A 496 18.83 3.78 -19.09
N VAL A 497 17.67 3.42 -19.63
CA VAL A 497 16.80 4.36 -20.38
C VAL A 497 16.23 5.46 -19.47
N VAL A 498 15.83 5.10 -18.25
CA VAL A 498 15.33 6.07 -17.26
C VAL A 498 16.43 7.06 -16.86
N ILE A 499 17.68 6.62 -16.68
CA ILE A 499 18.83 7.49 -16.37
C ILE A 499 19.02 8.56 -17.46
N GLU A 500 18.98 8.18 -18.73
CA GLU A 500 19.08 9.13 -19.83
C GLU A 500 17.97 10.19 -19.80
N LYS A 501 16.73 9.76 -19.51
CA LYS A 501 15.59 10.67 -19.36
C LYS A 501 15.76 11.60 -18.16
N VAL A 502 16.13 11.08 -16.98
CA VAL A 502 16.39 11.88 -15.78
C VAL A 502 17.45 12.93 -16.03
N GLN A 503 18.60 12.55 -16.64
CA GLN A 503 19.66 13.48 -16.99
C GLN A 503 19.23 14.55 -17.98
N SER A 504 18.32 14.21 -18.90
CA SER A 504 17.72 15.17 -19.82
C SER A 504 16.78 16.15 -19.10
N TYR A 505 15.84 15.63 -18.32
CA TYR A 505 14.80 16.44 -17.68
C TYR A 505 15.31 17.29 -16.50
N LEU A 506 16.39 16.90 -15.83
CA LEU A 506 17.04 17.73 -14.82
C LEU A 506 17.53 19.08 -15.40
N LYS A 507 17.85 19.13 -16.69
CA LYS A 507 18.27 20.37 -17.37
C LYS A 507 17.15 21.40 -17.50
N ASP A 508 15.91 20.96 -17.40
CA ASP A 508 14.72 21.84 -17.49
C ASP A 508 14.41 22.50 -16.12
N HIS A 509 15.17 22.18 -15.08
CA HIS A 509 14.98 22.68 -13.73
C HIS A 509 16.22 23.41 -13.22
N ASP A 510 15.99 24.44 -12.41
CA ASP A 510 17.08 25.05 -11.64
C ASP A 510 17.50 24.09 -10.52
N THR A 511 18.68 23.50 -10.64
CA THR A 511 19.27 22.59 -9.65
C THR A 511 20.42 23.22 -8.88
N ALA A 512 20.66 24.54 -9.05
CA ALA A 512 21.74 25.23 -8.38
C ALA A 512 21.63 25.12 -6.85
N GLY A 513 22.70 24.67 -6.20
CA GLY A 513 22.77 24.50 -4.76
C GLY A 513 22.05 23.25 -4.22
N LEU A 514 21.50 22.40 -5.08
CA LEU A 514 20.87 21.14 -4.69
C LEU A 514 21.88 19.97 -4.85
N ASP A 515 21.82 19.04 -3.91
CA ASP A 515 22.54 17.77 -3.98
C ASP A 515 21.59 16.71 -4.58
N ILE A 516 21.70 16.51 -5.89
CA ILE A 516 20.89 15.51 -6.63
C ILE A 516 21.86 14.55 -7.30
N GLN A 517 21.71 13.27 -6.99
CA GLN A 517 22.61 12.21 -7.48
C GLN A 517 21.81 11.04 -8.05
N ILE A 518 22.44 10.27 -8.94
CA ILE A 518 21.95 8.99 -9.45
C ILE A 518 22.89 7.91 -8.95
N MET A 519 22.38 6.90 -8.26
CA MET A 519 23.16 5.80 -7.72
C MET A 519 22.45 4.47 -7.97
N ALA A 520 23.21 3.41 -8.23
CA ALA A 520 22.67 2.06 -8.22
C ALA A 520 22.06 1.71 -6.84
N PRO A 521 21.01 0.88 -6.77
CA PRO A 521 20.25 0.66 -5.53
C PRO A 521 21.09 0.27 -4.31
N VAL A 522 22.14 -0.55 -4.47
CA VAL A 522 23.02 -0.94 -3.36
C VAL A 522 23.86 0.23 -2.86
N ASP A 523 24.40 1.04 -3.78
CA ASP A 523 25.20 2.20 -3.41
C ASP A 523 24.33 3.30 -2.79
N ALA A 524 23.14 3.52 -3.34
CA ALA A 524 22.14 4.41 -2.78
C ALA A 524 21.74 3.97 -1.36
N MET A 525 21.56 2.64 -1.15
CA MET A 525 21.27 2.11 0.18
C MET A 525 22.41 2.40 1.16
N LYS A 526 23.65 2.06 0.81
CA LYS A 526 24.81 2.31 1.68
C LYS A 526 24.97 3.79 2.03
N TYR A 527 24.85 4.67 1.03
CA TYR A 527 24.87 6.12 1.24
C TYR A 527 23.77 6.58 2.20
N THR A 528 22.54 6.10 1.98
CA THR A 528 21.39 6.46 2.80
C THR A 528 21.54 5.93 4.23
N LEU A 529 21.99 4.70 4.44
CA LEU A 529 22.20 4.11 5.76
C LEU A 529 23.25 4.88 6.57
N GLN A 530 24.37 5.27 5.94
CA GLN A 530 25.39 6.07 6.58
C GLN A 530 24.80 7.40 7.08
N ARG A 531 24.10 8.14 6.22
CA ARG A 531 23.48 9.41 6.59
C ARG A 531 22.42 9.27 7.68
N THR A 532 21.61 8.20 7.57
CA THR A 532 20.59 7.87 8.58
C THR A 532 21.23 7.66 9.96
N ARG A 533 22.36 6.96 10.04
CA ARG A 533 23.13 6.81 11.30
C ARG A 533 23.71 8.12 11.84
N GLU A 534 24.05 9.03 10.94
CA GLU A 534 24.51 10.38 11.29
C GLU A 534 23.35 11.33 11.71
N GLY A 535 22.12 10.85 11.72
CA GLY A 535 20.93 11.66 12.01
C GLY A 535 20.53 12.60 10.87
N LYS A 536 21.02 12.37 9.66
CA LYS A 536 20.77 13.19 8.47
C LYS A 536 19.72 12.56 7.58
N ASP A 537 18.80 13.37 7.09
CA ASP A 537 17.75 12.93 6.16
C ASP A 537 18.28 12.76 4.74
N THR A 538 17.67 11.85 3.97
CA THR A 538 17.97 11.60 2.56
C THR A 538 16.68 11.29 1.82
N ILE A 539 16.38 12.00 0.72
CA ILE A 539 15.24 11.72 -0.13
C ILE A 539 15.59 10.56 -1.05
N SER A 540 14.88 9.45 -0.95
CA SER A 540 14.93 8.36 -1.92
C SER A 540 13.99 8.67 -3.09
N VAL A 541 14.52 8.72 -4.31
CA VAL A 541 13.75 8.95 -5.54
C VAL A 541 13.73 7.65 -6.33
N THR A 542 12.58 6.98 -6.39
CA THR A 542 12.51 5.58 -6.80
C THR A 542 11.38 5.28 -7.79
N GLY A 543 11.52 4.20 -8.53
CA GLY A 543 10.43 3.55 -9.24
C GLY A 543 9.38 2.98 -8.29
N ASN A 544 8.33 2.43 -8.86
CA ASN A 544 7.12 2.03 -8.12
C ASN A 544 7.37 0.87 -7.13
N VAL A 545 8.19 -0.11 -7.50
CA VAL A 545 8.49 -1.27 -6.65
C VAL A 545 9.37 -0.88 -5.46
N LEU A 546 10.50 -0.19 -5.71
CA LEU A 546 11.36 0.31 -4.64
C LEU A 546 10.65 1.30 -3.72
N ARG A 547 9.72 2.09 -4.23
CA ARG A 547 8.87 2.93 -3.40
C ARG A 547 8.22 2.12 -2.28
N ASP A 548 7.54 1.02 -2.62
CA ASP A 548 6.88 0.17 -1.63
C ASP A 548 7.87 -0.45 -0.64
N TYR A 549 9.03 -0.89 -1.11
CA TYR A 549 10.05 -1.49 -0.24
C TYR A 549 10.61 -0.48 0.77
N LEU A 550 10.99 0.71 0.31
CA LEU A 550 11.64 1.70 1.15
C LEU A 550 10.66 2.44 2.07
N THR A 551 9.40 2.62 1.65
CA THR A 551 8.35 3.26 2.47
C THR A 551 7.79 2.36 3.56
N ASP A 552 8.19 1.10 3.60
CA ASP A 552 7.99 0.20 4.73
C ASP A 552 9.29 0.03 5.55
N LEU A 553 10.43 -0.21 4.88
CA LEU A 553 11.70 -0.48 5.55
C LEU A 553 12.13 0.63 6.50
N PHE A 554 12.29 1.85 6.00
CA PHE A 554 12.77 2.97 6.80
C PHE A 554 11.78 3.40 7.88
N PRO A 555 10.48 3.55 7.61
CA PRO A 555 9.51 3.88 8.65
C PRO A 555 9.39 2.81 9.75
N ILE A 556 9.52 1.54 9.44
CA ILE A 556 9.51 0.48 10.45
C ILE A 556 10.72 0.59 11.37
N MET A 557 11.90 0.93 10.84
CA MET A 557 13.08 1.19 11.66
C MET A 557 12.97 2.49 12.46
N GLU A 558 12.44 3.56 11.88
CA GLU A 558 12.36 4.90 12.49
C GLU A 558 11.17 5.05 13.45
N LEU A 559 9.98 4.63 13.02
CA LEU A 559 8.72 4.89 13.71
C LEU A 559 8.10 3.63 14.34
N GLY A 560 8.65 2.46 14.07
CA GLY A 560 8.07 1.16 14.44
C GLY A 560 6.91 0.71 13.56
N THR A 561 6.48 1.53 12.62
CA THR A 561 5.36 1.27 11.70
C THR A 561 5.43 2.19 10.48
N SER A 562 4.96 1.72 9.33
CA SER A 562 4.76 2.55 8.14
C SER A 562 3.37 3.25 8.13
N ALA A 563 2.45 2.87 9.01
CA ALA A 563 1.08 3.37 9.04
C ALA A 563 0.95 4.85 9.47
N LYS A 564 2.01 5.45 10.03
CA LYS A 564 2.05 6.84 10.49
C LYS A 564 2.77 7.78 9.52
N MET A 565 3.01 7.34 8.30
CA MET A 565 3.58 8.19 7.24
C MET A 565 2.49 9.04 6.57
N LEU A 566 2.86 10.26 6.15
CA LEU A 566 2.09 11.00 5.17
C LEU A 566 2.15 10.31 3.82
N SER A 567 1.01 10.19 3.15
CA SER A 567 0.88 9.68 1.79
C SER A 567 0.27 10.77 0.90
N ILE A 568 1.14 11.64 0.39
CA ILE A 568 0.76 12.76 -0.46
C ILE A 568 0.96 12.33 -1.91
N VAL A 569 0.01 12.68 -2.77
CA VAL A 569 0.11 12.56 -4.22
C VAL A 569 -0.06 13.98 -4.81
N PRO A 570 1.05 14.73 -4.99
CA PRO A 570 1.00 15.96 -5.76
C PRO A 570 0.54 15.62 -7.18
N LEU A 571 -0.63 16.13 -7.56
CA LEU A 571 -1.22 15.83 -8.86
C LEU A 571 -0.50 16.59 -9.97
N MET A 572 -0.31 15.96 -11.12
CA MET A 572 0.55 16.48 -12.20
C MET A 572 0.09 17.86 -12.72
N ASN A 573 -1.21 18.17 -12.60
CA ASN A 573 -1.78 19.46 -13.02
C ASN A 573 -1.88 20.50 -11.89
N GLY A 574 -1.24 20.26 -10.74
CA GLY A 574 -1.06 21.24 -9.66
C GLY A 574 -1.97 21.04 -8.45
N GLY A 575 -2.95 20.15 -8.52
CA GLY A 575 -3.77 19.79 -7.36
C GLY A 575 -3.05 18.88 -6.37
N GLY A 576 -3.75 18.47 -5.30
CA GLY A 576 -3.25 17.54 -4.28
C GLY A 576 -4.25 16.44 -3.95
N LEU A 577 -3.74 15.23 -3.79
CA LEU A 577 -4.45 14.08 -3.24
C LEU A 577 -3.72 13.65 -1.96
N PHE A 578 -4.47 13.56 -0.87
CA PHE A 578 -3.96 13.22 0.46
C PHE A 578 -4.62 11.92 0.90
N GLU A 579 -3.87 10.82 0.82
CA GLU A 579 -4.39 9.49 1.14
C GLU A 579 -4.18 9.22 2.63
N THR A 580 -5.21 8.72 3.29
CA THR A 580 -5.11 8.18 4.65
C THR A 580 -4.71 6.70 4.58
N GLY A 581 -4.16 6.16 5.68
CA GLY A 581 -3.59 4.83 5.73
C GLY A 581 -4.59 3.70 5.38
N ALA A 582 -4.06 2.53 5.02
CA ALA A 582 -4.87 1.34 4.79
C ALA A 582 -5.51 0.87 6.11
N GLY A 583 -6.84 0.68 6.10
CA GLY A 583 -7.59 0.25 7.26
C GLY A 583 -7.58 -1.26 7.46
N GLY A 584 -6.49 -1.82 7.97
CA GLY A 584 -6.50 -3.21 8.42
C GLY A 584 -7.54 -3.42 9.53
N SER A 585 -8.31 -4.53 9.47
CA SER A 585 -9.32 -4.90 10.47
C SER A 585 -10.56 -3.99 10.55
N ALA A 586 -10.85 -3.18 9.54
CA ALA A 586 -12.03 -2.32 9.51
C ALA A 586 -13.37 -3.06 9.75
N PRO A 587 -13.61 -4.28 9.22
CA PRO A 587 -14.81 -5.06 9.52
C PRO A 587 -14.99 -5.37 11.02
N LYS A 588 -13.91 -5.72 11.72
CA LYS A 588 -13.96 -6.00 13.17
C LYS A 588 -14.22 -4.74 13.99
N HIS A 589 -13.79 -3.58 13.51
CA HIS A 589 -14.10 -2.30 14.16
C HIS A 589 -15.58 -1.94 14.02
N VAL A 590 -16.18 -2.20 12.86
CA VAL A 590 -17.63 -2.04 12.65
C VAL A 590 -18.42 -3.00 13.55
N GLN A 591 -18.02 -4.26 13.61
CA GLN A 591 -18.63 -5.26 14.48
C GLN A 591 -18.60 -4.80 15.94
N GLN A 592 -17.47 -4.31 16.44
CA GLN A 592 -17.35 -3.83 17.81
C GLN A 592 -18.23 -2.60 18.06
N LEU A 593 -18.37 -1.68 17.11
CA LEU A 593 -19.31 -0.56 17.27
C LEU A 593 -20.74 -1.07 17.41
N VAL A 594 -21.19 -1.99 16.56
CA VAL A 594 -22.56 -2.52 16.60
C VAL A 594 -22.84 -3.30 17.89
N GLU A 595 -21.89 -4.12 18.34
CA GLU A 595 -22.07 -4.97 19.53
C GLU A 595 -21.88 -4.24 20.85
N GLU A 596 -20.94 -3.29 20.91
CA GLU A 596 -20.48 -2.66 22.14
C GLU A 596 -20.58 -1.12 22.12
N ASN A 597 -21.09 -0.51 21.06
CA ASN A 597 -21.09 0.95 20.86
C ASN A 597 -19.71 1.56 21.17
N PHE A 598 -18.67 0.93 20.61
CA PHE A 598 -17.28 1.30 20.83
C PHE A 598 -16.50 1.22 19.51
N LEU A 599 -16.06 2.34 18.98
CA LEU A 599 -15.28 2.39 17.75
C LEU A 599 -13.77 2.56 18.06
N ARG A 600 -12.98 1.51 17.80
CA ARG A 600 -11.53 1.55 18.02
C ARG A 600 -10.70 1.99 16.79
N TRP A 601 -11.35 2.53 15.75
CA TRP A 601 -10.67 3.11 14.62
C TRP A 601 -9.79 4.28 15.06
N ASP A 602 -8.51 4.32 14.63
CA ASP A 602 -7.59 5.43 14.88
C ASP A 602 -7.57 6.36 13.67
N SER A 603 -8.10 7.56 13.84
CA SER A 603 -8.15 8.60 12.80
C SER A 603 -6.85 9.41 12.66
N LEU A 604 -5.73 8.92 13.18
CA LEU A 604 -4.45 9.62 13.06
C LEU A 604 -4.09 9.91 11.60
N GLY A 605 -4.33 8.96 10.69
CA GLY A 605 -4.11 9.15 9.25
C GLY A 605 -4.91 10.31 8.68
N GLU A 606 -6.16 10.48 9.10
CA GLU A 606 -7.05 11.58 8.72
C GLU A 606 -6.51 12.92 9.25
N PHE A 607 -6.00 12.96 10.48
CA PHE A 607 -5.40 14.17 11.05
C PHE A 607 -4.18 14.61 10.25
N LEU A 608 -3.32 13.67 9.90
CA LEU A 608 -2.10 13.92 9.12
C LEU A 608 -2.44 14.38 7.70
N ALA A 609 -3.43 13.74 7.05
CA ALA A 609 -3.88 14.12 5.72
C ALA A 609 -4.52 15.51 5.71
N LEU A 610 -5.31 15.85 6.72
CA LEU A 610 -5.90 17.18 6.88
C LEU A 610 -4.82 18.27 7.01
N ALA A 611 -3.79 18.03 7.82
CA ALA A 611 -2.69 18.98 7.97
C ALA A 611 -1.96 19.23 6.65
N ALA A 612 -1.69 18.18 5.88
CA ALA A 612 -1.07 18.27 4.55
C ALA A 612 -1.98 18.97 3.52
N SER A 613 -3.29 18.71 3.54
CA SER A 613 -4.29 19.40 2.70
C SER A 613 -4.36 20.89 3.01
N LEU A 614 -4.32 21.27 4.28
CA LEU A 614 -4.28 22.67 4.71
C LEU A 614 -2.99 23.37 4.27
N GLU A 615 -1.83 22.70 4.40
CA GLU A 615 -0.55 23.22 3.90
C GLU A 615 -0.61 23.49 2.38
N HIS A 616 -1.17 22.55 1.62
CA HIS A 616 -1.38 22.71 0.17
C HIS A 616 -2.22 23.94 -0.16
N LEU A 617 -3.31 24.20 0.56
CA LEU A 617 -4.14 25.39 0.38
C LEU A 617 -3.36 26.65 0.73
N GLY A 618 -2.60 26.63 1.81
CA GLY A 618 -1.78 27.76 2.24
C GLY A 618 -0.76 28.19 1.19
N VAL A 619 -0.08 27.20 0.60
CA VAL A 619 0.98 27.42 -0.39
C VAL A 619 0.41 27.76 -1.78
N ASN A 620 -0.55 26.97 -2.27
CA ASN A 620 -1.00 27.07 -3.66
C ASN A 620 -2.13 28.09 -3.88
N TYR A 621 -2.89 28.44 -2.83
CA TYR A 621 -4.01 29.39 -2.91
C TYR A 621 -3.76 30.68 -2.11
N ASN A 622 -2.51 30.84 -1.64
CA ASN A 622 -2.11 32.03 -0.85
C ASN A 622 -3.05 32.29 0.35
N ASN A 623 -3.40 31.22 1.07
CA ASN A 623 -4.23 31.30 2.26
C ASN A 623 -3.36 31.17 3.54
N PRO A 624 -2.86 32.28 4.12
CA PRO A 624 -1.98 32.21 5.28
C PRO A 624 -2.63 31.60 6.53
N LYS A 625 -3.96 31.73 6.69
CA LYS A 625 -4.68 31.09 7.79
C LYS A 625 -4.68 29.57 7.67
N ALA A 626 -4.73 29.03 6.45
CA ALA A 626 -4.60 27.60 6.22
C ALA A 626 -3.24 27.08 6.69
N LEU A 627 -2.15 27.84 6.51
CA LEU A 627 -0.83 27.47 7.04
C LEU A 627 -0.81 27.45 8.57
N VAL A 628 -1.45 28.43 9.22
CA VAL A 628 -1.58 28.44 10.69
C VAL A 628 -2.39 27.26 11.19
N LEU A 629 -3.51 26.93 10.50
CA LEU A 629 -4.31 25.73 10.82
C LEU A 629 -3.49 24.45 10.67
N SER A 630 -2.73 24.30 9.58
CA SER A 630 -1.88 23.13 9.33
C SER A 630 -0.83 22.94 10.42
N LYS A 631 -0.09 24.01 10.73
CA LYS A 631 0.99 24.00 11.73
C LYS A 631 0.47 23.69 13.13
N THR A 632 -0.62 24.33 13.52
CA THR A 632 -1.24 24.09 14.84
C THR A 632 -1.89 22.71 14.94
N LEU A 633 -2.40 22.15 13.84
CA LEU A 633 -2.90 20.78 13.79
C LEU A 633 -1.75 19.76 13.98
N ASP A 634 -0.59 19.97 13.36
CA ASP A 634 0.56 19.10 13.60
C ASP A 634 1.04 19.18 15.07
N GLN A 635 1.05 20.37 15.67
CA GLN A 635 1.34 20.55 17.12
C GLN A 635 0.32 19.79 17.98
N ALA A 636 -0.97 19.92 17.67
CA ALA A 636 -2.05 19.21 18.38
C ALA A 636 -1.92 17.70 18.25
N THR A 637 -1.55 17.21 17.05
CA THR A 637 -1.29 15.78 16.81
C THR A 637 -0.11 15.29 17.64
N GLY A 638 0.95 16.08 17.77
CA GLY A 638 2.08 15.77 18.67
C GLY A 638 1.63 15.65 20.13
N GLN A 639 0.84 16.59 20.63
CA GLN A 639 0.27 16.55 21.97
C GLN A 639 -0.69 15.37 22.17
N PHE A 640 -1.49 15.06 21.17
CA PHE A 640 -2.38 13.89 21.13
C PHE A 640 -1.60 12.57 21.30
N LEU A 641 -0.50 12.42 20.58
CA LEU A 641 0.37 11.26 20.68
C LEU A 641 1.09 11.20 22.03
N ASP A 642 1.68 12.30 22.50
CA ASP A 642 2.41 12.38 23.77
C ASP A 642 1.50 12.05 24.98
N ASN A 643 0.20 12.39 24.90
CA ASN A 643 -0.78 12.10 25.93
C ASN A 643 -1.55 10.78 25.71
N ASN A 644 -1.13 9.96 24.74
CA ASN A 644 -1.71 8.64 24.47
C ASN A 644 -3.22 8.69 24.26
N LYS A 645 -3.70 9.58 23.38
CA LYS A 645 -5.13 9.77 23.11
C LYS A 645 -5.68 8.99 21.92
N SER A 646 -4.90 8.04 21.37
CA SER A 646 -5.39 7.07 20.41
C SER A 646 -6.47 6.15 21.02
N PRO A 647 -7.39 5.61 20.20
CA PRO A 647 -8.43 4.71 20.69
C PRO A 647 -7.89 3.46 21.37
N SER A 648 -8.47 3.12 22.51
CA SER A 648 -8.22 1.89 23.23
C SER A 648 -8.87 0.69 22.53
N ARG A 649 -8.63 -0.51 23.03
CA ARG A 649 -9.23 -1.75 22.54
C ARG A 649 -10.47 -2.19 23.30
N LYS A 650 -10.74 -1.61 24.47
CA LYS A 650 -11.74 -2.07 25.42
C LYS A 650 -12.72 -0.98 25.80
N VAL A 651 -13.99 -1.36 25.90
CA VAL A 651 -15.08 -0.57 26.48
C VAL A 651 -14.70 0.02 27.84
N GLY A 652 -15.19 1.19 28.15
CA GLY A 652 -14.89 1.95 29.36
C GLY A 652 -13.62 2.81 29.27
N ASN A 653 -12.96 2.82 28.12
CA ASN A 653 -11.80 3.65 27.82
C ASN A 653 -12.09 4.58 26.64
N ILE A 654 -11.07 5.35 26.25
CA ILE A 654 -11.15 6.24 25.09
C ILE A 654 -11.38 5.44 23.82
N ASP A 655 -12.35 5.84 23.03
CA ASP A 655 -12.62 5.33 21.67
C ASP A 655 -12.35 6.40 20.61
N ASN A 656 -12.73 6.15 19.36
CA ASN A 656 -12.56 7.08 18.24
C ASN A 656 -13.18 8.47 18.53
N ARG A 657 -14.37 8.52 19.13
CA ARG A 657 -15.05 9.77 19.48
C ARG A 657 -14.30 10.57 20.53
N GLY A 658 -13.77 9.90 21.55
CA GLY A 658 -12.94 10.51 22.57
C GLY A 658 -11.61 11.02 22.00
N SER A 659 -11.02 10.28 21.06
CA SER A 659 -9.83 10.71 20.33
C SER A 659 -10.08 12.00 19.54
N HIS A 660 -11.21 12.10 18.85
CA HIS A 660 -11.61 13.31 18.12
C HIS A 660 -11.82 14.50 19.05
N PHE A 661 -12.43 14.28 20.22
CA PHE A 661 -12.56 15.32 21.23
C PHE A 661 -11.21 15.85 21.67
N TYR A 662 -10.26 14.99 22.01
CA TYR A 662 -8.94 15.42 22.45
C TYR A 662 -8.16 16.13 21.33
N LEU A 663 -8.24 15.68 20.10
CA LEU A 663 -7.66 16.40 18.97
C LEU A 663 -8.23 17.81 18.85
N ALA A 664 -9.57 17.94 18.87
CA ALA A 664 -10.24 19.24 18.81
C ALA A 664 -9.78 20.16 19.94
N MET A 665 -9.75 19.65 21.18
CA MET A 665 -9.28 20.42 22.34
C MET A 665 -7.84 20.90 22.17
N TYR A 666 -6.91 20.01 21.81
CA TYR A 666 -5.50 20.35 21.63
C TYR A 666 -5.29 21.29 20.45
N TRP A 667 -6.04 21.13 19.37
CA TRP A 667 -5.97 22.02 18.21
C TRP A 667 -6.49 23.42 18.56
N ALA A 668 -7.61 23.53 19.28
CA ALA A 668 -8.09 24.81 19.80
C ALA A 668 -7.08 25.49 20.73
N GLN A 669 -6.45 24.73 21.64
CA GLN A 669 -5.42 25.23 22.53
C GLN A 669 -4.19 25.75 21.75
N ALA A 670 -3.73 25.02 20.73
CA ALA A 670 -2.63 25.43 19.88
C ALA A 670 -2.96 26.71 19.08
N LEU A 671 -4.20 26.80 18.54
CA LEU A 671 -4.69 27.98 17.84
C LEU A 671 -4.84 29.19 18.78
N ALA A 672 -5.26 28.99 20.02
CA ALA A 672 -5.33 30.06 21.04
C ALA A 672 -3.96 30.53 21.51
N ALA A 673 -2.91 29.71 21.42
CA ALA A 673 -1.57 30.01 21.85
C ALA A 673 -0.65 30.61 20.76
N GLN A 674 -0.97 30.38 19.47
CA GLN A 674 -0.17 30.90 18.35
C GLN A 674 -0.24 32.43 18.25
N THR A 675 0.79 33.05 17.66
CA THR A 675 0.94 34.51 17.53
C THR A 675 1.04 35.00 16.08
N GLU A 676 0.82 34.09 15.11
CA GLU A 676 0.94 34.36 13.68
C GLU A 676 -0.32 35.06 13.13
N ASP A 677 -1.51 34.73 13.67
CA ASP A 677 -2.79 35.32 13.30
C ASP A 677 -3.63 35.65 14.55
N ALA A 678 -3.73 36.94 14.87
CA ALA A 678 -4.45 37.42 16.05
C ALA A 678 -5.98 37.16 15.98
N ALA A 679 -6.54 37.11 14.80
CA ALA A 679 -7.99 36.84 14.61
C ALA A 679 -8.30 35.38 14.92
N LEU A 680 -7.51 34.44 14.40
CA LEU A 680 -7.63 33.02 14.77
C LEU A 680 -7.37 32.81 16.27
N GLN A 681 -6.35 33.45 16.84
CA GLN A 681 -6.06 33.37 18.26
C GLN A 681 -7.29 33.75 19.09
N ALA A 682 -7.89 34.90 18.84
CA ALA A 682 -9.07 35.38 19.55
C ALA A 682 -10.28 34.47 19.39
N GLN A 683 -10.54 34.00 18.16
CA GLN A 683 -11.67 33.13 17.85
C GLN A 683 -11.57 31.80 18.62
N PHE A 684 -10.39 31.19 18.66
CA PHE A 684 -10.21 29.90 19.32
C PHE A 684 -9.96 29.96 20.83
N ALA A 685 -9.67 31.11 21.39
CA ALA A 685 -9.47 31.26 22.82
C ALA A 685 -10.67 30.83 23.66
N THR A 686 -11.89 31.20 23.21
CA THR A 686 -13.15 30.81 23.87
C THR A 686 -13.39 29.31 23.75
N LEU A 687 -13.23 28.73 22.55
CA LEU A 687 -13.42 27.30 22.33
C LEU A 687 -12.42 26.46 23.15
N ALA A 688 -11.14 26.85 23.15
CA ALA A 688 -10.08 26.18 23.93
C ALA A 688 -10.44 26.13 25.42
N LYS A 689 -10.89 27.26 25.98
CA LYS A 689 -11.36 27.35 27.34
C LYS A 689 -12.57 26.44 27.60
N THR A 690 -13.60 26.53 26.76
CA THR A 690 -14.83 25.74 26.89
C THR A 690 -14.54 24.24 26.86
N LEU A 691 -13.73 23.75 25.90
CA LEU A 691 -13.39 22.34 25.80
C LEU A 691 -12.57 21.86 26.99
N THR A 692 -11.64 22.68 27.47
CA THR A 692 -10.79 22.34 28.62
C THR A 692 -11.60 22.30 29.93
N GLU A 693 -12.47 23.27 30.19
CA GLU A 693 -13.28 23.32 31.40
C GLU A 693 -14.36 22.18 31.44
N ASN A 694 -14.78 21.71 30.28
CA ASN A 694 -15.79 20.64 30.17
C ASN A 694 -15.19 19.26 29.84
N GLU A 695 -13.88 19.06 29.89
CA GLU A 695 -13.21 17.79 29.56
C GLU A 695 -13.86 16.59 30.25
N ALA A 696 -14.03 16.66 31.59
CA ALA A 696 -14.60 15.59 32.38
C ALA A 696 -16.05 15.27 31.99
N THR A 697 -16.86 16.31 31.71
CA THR A 697 -18.26 16.15 31.30
C THR A 697 -18.35 15.49 29.93
N ILE A 698 -17.56 15.96 28.95
CA ILE A 698 -17.54 15.43 27.59
C ILE A 698 -17.10 13.96 27.59
N VAL A 699 -16.03 13.63 28.31
CA VAL A 699 -15.53 12.25 28.42
C VAL A 699 -16.59 11.35 29.07
N ALA A 700 -17.29 11.83 30.11
CA ALA A 700 -18.36 11.07 30.75
C ALA A 700 -19.53 10.82 29.79
N GLU A 701 -19.94 11.82 29.01
CA GLU A 701 -21.00 11.68 27.99
C GLU A 701 -20.63 10.68 26.90
N LEU A 702 -19.38 10.73 26.41
CA LEU A 702 -18.87 9.80 25.39
C LEU A 702 -18.77 8.35 25.89
N ASN A 703 -18.35 8.16 27.14
CA ASN A 703 -18.21 6.82 27.73
C ASN A 703 -19.56 6.21 28.16
N ALA A 704 -20.54 7.03 28.49
CA ALA A 704 -21.84 6.57 28.99
C ALA A 704 -22.63 5.73 27.98
N VAL A 705 -22.38 5.88 26.70
CA VAL A 705 -23.08 5.13 25.64
C VAL A 705 -22.41 3.78 25.32
N GLN A 706 -21.19 3.56 25.80
CA GLN A 706 -20.43 2.34 25.51
C GLN A 706 -20.98 1.11 26.24
N GLY A 707 -20.65 -0.09 25.74
CA GLY A 707 -20.99 -1.37 26.36
C GLY A 707 -22.41 -1.85 26.08
N LYS A 708 -23.12 -1.22 25.13
CA LYS A 708 -24.45 -1.62 24.72
C LYS A 708 -24.56 -1.67 23.20
N PRO A 709 -25.26 -2.66 22.63
CA PRO A 709 -25.44 -2.72 21.18
C PRO A 709 -26.10 -1.43 20.64
N VAL A 710 -25.69 -1.06 19.42
CA VAL A 710 -26.27 0.06 18.68
C VAL A 710 -26.62 -0.38 17.26
N ASP A 711 -27.78 0.05 16.77
CA ASP A 711 -28.19 -0.16 15.38
C ASP A 711 -27.67 1.01 14.52
N ILE A 712 -27.03 0.68 13.40
CA ILE A 712 -26.55 1.64 12.39
C ILE A 712 -27.27 1.47 11.05
N GLY A 713 -28.24 0.58 10.93
CA GLY A 713 -29.13 0.44 9.79
C GLY A 713 -28.58 -0.27 8.56
N GLY A 714 -27.37 -0.84 8.62
CA GLY A 714 -26.71 -1.57 7.53
C GLY A 714 -25.21 -1.63 7.72
N TYR A 715 -24.53 -2.41 6.85
CA TYR A 715 -23.09 -2.52 6.85
C TYR A 715 -22.44 -1.75 5.68
N TYR A 716 -22.88 -2.03 4.44
CA TYR A 716 -22.37 -1.39 3.22
C TYR A 716 -23.07 -0.06 2.94
N HIS A 717 -24.32 0.08 3.33
CA HIS A 717 -25.12 1.29 3.18
C HIS A 717 -25.90 1.57 4.46
N ALA A 718 -25.16 2.04 5.45
CA ALA A 718 -25.70 2.30 6.79
C ALA A 718 -26.54 3.60 6.82
N ASN A 719 -27.40 3.72 7.84
CA ASN A 719 -28.29 4.87 7.98
C ASN A 719 -27.59 6.08 8.61
N ALA A 720 -27.52 7.19 7.89
CA ALA A 720 -26.80 8.40 8.29
C ALA A 720 -27.28 9.00 9.63
N GLU A 721 -28.59 8.99 9.91
CA GLU A 721 -29.13 9.52 11.16
C GLU A 721 -28.74 8.65 12.35
N LEU A 722 -28.87 7.32 12.21
CA LEU A 722 -28.46 6.38 13.24
C LEU A 722 -26.97 6.46 13.55
N ILE A 723 -26.13 6.55 12.51
CA ILE A 723 -24.67 6.71 12.69
C ILE A 723 -24.37 8.05 13.36
N SER A 724 -24.95 9.15 12.90
CA SER A 724 -24.73 10.48 13.48
C SER A 724 -25.07 10.49 14.97
N LYS A 725 -26.18 9.86 15.36
CA LYS A 725 -26.55 9.71 16.76
C LYS A 725 -25.55 8.88 17.56
N ALA A 726 -25.09 7.77 16.99
CA ALA A 726 -24.09 6.90 17.64
C ALA A 726 -22.73 7.59 17.78
N MET A 727 -22.31 8.34 16.77
CA MET A 727 -20.97 8.92 16.71
C MET A 727 -20.86 10.32 17.33
N ARG A 728 -21.97 10.96 17.69
CA ARG A 728 -22.04 12.31 18.31
C ARG A 728 -22.87 12.35 19.59
N PRO A 729 -22.61 11.46 20.59
CA PRO A 729 -23.46 11.35 21.76
C PRO A 729 -23.23 12.46 22.81
N SER A 730 -22.12 13.23 22.74
CA SER A 730 -21.85 14.31 23.68
C SER A 730 -22.52 15.62 23.26
N ALA A 731 -23.61 15.98 23.97
CA ALA A 731 -24.32 17.24 23.75
C ALA A 731 -23.42 18.46 24.05
N THR A 732 -22.57 18.35 25.06
CA THR A 732 -21.63 19.41 25.46
C THR A 732 -20.58 19.67 24.36
N LEU A 733 -19.98 18.64 23.80
CA LEU A 733 -19.04 18.77 22.69
C LEU A 733 -19.72 19.34 21.43
N ASN A 734 -20.88 18.81 21.08
CA ASN A 734 -21.62 19.27 19.91
C ASN A 734 -21.97 20.75 19.99
N ALA A 735 -22.41 21.22 21.17
CA ALA A 735 -22.74 22.63 21.40
C ALA A 735 -21.47 23.52 21.32
N ALA A 736 -20.35 23.07 21.88
CA ALA A 736 -19.09 23.82 21.83
C ALA A 736 -18.57 24.01 20.40
N ILE A 737 -18.62 22.94 19.58
CA ILE A 737 -18.20 22.99 18.17
C ILE A 737 -19.16 23.87 17.35
N ALA A 738 -20.47 23.75 17.56
CA ALA A 738 -21.47 24.57 16.85
C ALA A 738 -21.35 26.08 17.19
N ALA A 739 -20.88 26.43 18.36
CA ALA A 739 -20.68 27.82 18.76
C ALA A 739 -19.47 28.52 18.09
N LEU A 740 -18.60 27.76 17.40
CA LEU A 740 -17.45 28.31 16.66
C LEU A 740 -17.89 28.90 15.30
N VAL A 741 -18.94 28.34 14.69
CA VAL A 741 -19.51 28.72 13.39
C VAL A 741 -20.65 29.72 13.60
#